data_8585da8a8acb41635cdd5f4e21bd0090
#
_entry.id   8585da8a8acb41635cdd5f4e21bd0090
#
_cell.length_a   1.000
_cell.length_b   1.000
_cell.length_c   1.000
_cell.angle_alpha   90.00
_cell.angle_beta   90.00
_cell.angle_gamma   90.00
#
_symmetry.space_group_name_H-M   'P 1'
#
loop_
_entity.id
_entity.type
_entity.pdbx_description
1 polymer ?
#
loop_
_entity_poly.entity_id
_entity_poly.type
_entity_poly.pdbx_seq_one_letter_code
_entity_poly.pdbx_strand_id
1 'polypeptide(L)'
;QTFAPGSTRKTTVSFTNTTGAPVSNLNLSIIAPKGWKTVLTDSEESSMTFTNTIAPGERVSATFEVTSASEIYNGDLTGQASWMAQGNSKSRSETAVEKVRNVSPVKINEFRVSDGSPENSTNSFIELYNASDTETDISGWTLTHHQTMMPAFSSVKIPAATKLAPKGFYLLGLSTSGLAVPANKGENVLYVRSAAGMSAGDIVRIGTGTAEETRTIASVTIPPAPQAPANPFGFGRRGPAGQTTVWQPLPDGPVITIPAGSTNIPVTGVDGFEVGQKMAIGYGATYPAVAMAVEKYEVVTITAVGKPGTQAWLSMDARAGDKNIKVSSVENISVGDKIRLDIESEGHGIETVTVTRVGTQSSRSTFNGPLTDKDDPGTGLDLAEPLKFNHASNMPFSVRGTGISFEPATAAAHSSNEPVLALRHIITLDQPLAYNHETDDVVSDEKVTSSGYQGARKPDQWFGGPALSASAGNMVLRDAANIVVDALNYGGLVDPWAAEGYQAASGANESGCFVPSPSAIRGFWMGPAMTMTQPNRSAGRYPDGTDMDSNCRDFMIQNTVSLAARAASGSENIKVTSVAGFSNDQSIIIGSGAASETAVIATVGTSGATTTEAATAAGRNIIRVGTVAGFSAGQTITIDDGSRNETAVIAAVGAARRRFGPQATTQTDSITVSAPLRYAHARGVQVSGSGITLVKPLKMDHDNGGQIASNLPTPGEPNQYVRKP
;
A
#
# COMPACT_ATOMS: atom_id res chain seq x y z
N GLN A 1 4.46 15.10 15.88
CA GLN A 1 5.49 14.51 16.78
C GLN A 1 4.87 13.50 17.73
N THR A 2 5.59 12.40 18.01
CA THR A 2 5.14 11.36 18.93
C THR A 2 5.96 11.38 20.21
N PHE A 3 5.29 11.42 21.36
CA PHE A 3 5.86 11.40 22.70
C PHE A 3 5.45 10.12 23.42
N ALA A 4 6.32 9.57 24.23
CA ALA A 4 5.89 8.66 25.29
C ALA A 4 5.45 9.49 26.52
N PRO A 5 4.47 9.02 27.31
CA PRO A 5 4.01 9.73 28.50
C PRO A 5 5.15 10.14 29.43
N GLY A 6 5.24 11.44 29.74
CA GLY A 6 6.31 12.03 30.54
C GLY A 6 7.66 12.23 29.85
N SER A 7 7.75 11.95 28.54
CA SER A 7 9.00 12.14 27.79
C SER A 7 9.22 13.58 27.33
N THR A 8 10.48 13.92 27.03
CA THR A 8 10.87 15.24 26.54
C THR A 8 11.45 15.11 25.13
N ARG A 9 11.01 15.99 24.22
CA ARG A 9 11.54 16.11 22.84
C ARG A 9 11.84 17.56 22.50
N LYS A 10 12.77 17.77 21.55
CA LYS A 10 13.10 19.07 21.01
C LYS A 10 12.18 19.40 19.84
N THR A 11 11.60 20.63 19.87
CA THR A 11 10.74 21.15 18.82
C THR A 11 11.23 22.55 18.43
N THR A 12 11.35 22.81 17.14
CA THR A 12 11.83 24.11 16.63
C THR A 12 10.70 24.89 15.98
N VAL A 13 10.52 26.14 16.44
CA VAL A 13 9.64 27.11 15.80
C VAL A 13 10.49 28.03 14.93
N SER A 14 10.14 28.17 13.66
CA SER A 14 10.82 29.07 12.71
C SER A 14 9.88 30.15 12.21
N PHE A 15 10.38 31.33 12.09
CA PHE A 15 9.70 32.48 11.47
C PHE A 15 10.50 32.96 10.27
N THR A 16 9.84 33.12 9.13
CA THR A 16 10.40 33.77 7.94
C THR A 16 9.65 35.06 7.71
N ASN A 17 10.33 36.20 7.65
CA ASN A 17 9.70 37.49 7.35
C ASN A 17 9.29 37.55 5.88
N THR A 18 8.04 37.23 5.60
CA THR A 18 7.44 37.31 4.25
C THR A 18 6.79 38.68 3.99
N THR A 19 6.86 39.59 4.93
CA THR A 19 6.36 40.96 4.73
C THR A 19 7.33 41.79 3.87
N GLY A 20 6.83 42.77 3.17
CA GLY A 20 7.69 43.63 2.34
C GLY A 20 8.54 44.66 3.15
N ALA A 21 8.54 44.59 4.49
CA ALA A 21 9.25 45.54 5.37
C ALA A 21 9.92 44.79 6.55
N PRO A 22 10.97 45.36 7.15
CA PRO A 22 11.58 44.81 8.35
C PRO A 22 10.59 44.72 9.51
N VAL A 23 10.73 43.69 10.35
CA VAL A 23 9.93 43.47 11.56
C VAL A 23 10.83 43.50 12.79
N SER A 24 10.29 43.96 13.94
CA SER A 24 11.01 44.06 15.20
C SER A 24 10.23 43.40 16.34
N ASN A 25 10.91 43.21 17.47
CA ASN A 25 10.34 42.59 18.67
C ASN A 25 9.64 41.25 18.36
N LEU A 26 10.29 40.43 17.52
CA LEU A 26 9.78 39.09 17.23
C LEU A 26 9.91 38.21 18.47
N ASN A 27 8.79 37.66 18.91
CA ASN A 27 8.75 36.66 19.97
C ASN A 27 8.25 35.34 19.39
N LEU A 28 8.97 34.24 19.65
CA LEU A 28 8.60 32.88 19.30
C LEU A 28 8.28 32.07 20.57
N SER A 29 7.18 31.34 20.56
CA SER A 29 6.74 30.52 21.68
C SER A 29 6.00 29.27 21.18
N ILE A 30 5.75 28.33 22.10
CA ILE A 30 4.90 27.15 21.84
C ILE A 30 3.75 27.18 22.84
N ILE A 31 2.53 27.09 22.33
CA ILE A 31 1.33 26.77 23.11
C ILE A 31 1.18 25.27 23.12
N ALA A 32 1.39 24.68 24.28
CA ALA A 32 1.32 23.23 24.48
C ALA A 32 -0.03 22.80 25.08
N PRO A 33 -0.41 21.51 24.95
CA PRO A 33 -1.55 20.93 25.60
C PRO A 33 -1.49 21.13 27.14
N LYS A 34 -2.65 21.02 27.77
CA LYS A 34 -2.76 21.13 29.23
C LYS A 34 -1.87 20.09 29.94
N GLY A 35 -1.10 20.55 30.91
CA GLY A 35 -0.21 19.70 31.71
C GLY A 35 1.16 19.44 31.07
N TRP A 36 1.39 19.90 29.84
CA TRP A 36 2.70 19.81 29.19
C TRP A 36 3.55 21.02 29.58
N LYS A 37 4.87 20.85 29.53
CA LYS A 37 5.84 21.90 29.79
C LYS A 37 6.64 22.20 28.54
N THR A 38 6.85 23.51 28.25
CA THR A 38 7.72 23.97 27.15
C THR A 38 8.70 24.99 27.70
N VAL A 39 9.99 24.77 27.43
CA VAL A 39 11.07 25.67 27.79
C VAL A 39 12.05 25.79 26.63
N LEU A 40 12.73 26.91 26.46
CA LEU A 40 13.82 27.00 25.50
C LEU A 40 14.93 26.01 25.86
N THR A 41 15.56 25.43 24.86
CA THR A 41 16.74 24.58 25.07
C THR A 41 17.81 25.40 25.82
N ASP A 42 18.35 24.83 26.88
CA ASP A 42 19.37 25.43 27.74
C ASP A 42 18.90 26.66 28.53
N SER A 43 17.57 26.84 28.70
CA SER A 43 16.97 27.93 29.47
C SER A 43 15.67 27.45 30.16
N GLU A 44 15.22 28.19 31.19
CA GLU A 44 13.91 27.99 31.81
C GLU A 44 12.81 28.88 31.20
N GLU A 45 13.14 29.71 30.21
CA GLU A 45 12.20 30.63 29.57
C GLU A 45 11.27 29.89 28.62
N SER A 46 10.00 30.33 28.55
CA SER A 46 8.98 29.69 27.67
C SER A 46 8.86 30.37 26.30
N SER A 47 9.65 31.41 26.02
CA SER A 47 9.64 32.09 24.73
C SER A 47 11.00 32.73 24.42
N MET A 48 11.28 32.89 23.10
CA MET A 48 12.48 33.60 22.61
C MET A 48 12.11 34.91 21.98
N THR A 49 12.69 36.01 22.50
CA THR A 49 12.53 37.34 21.92
C THR A 49 13.79 37.74 21.16
N PHE A 50 13.63 38.07 19.89
CA PHE A 50 14.67 38.59 19.03
C PHE A 50 14.66 40.13 19.12
N THR A 51 15.72 40.69 19.66
CA THR A 51 15.87 42.16 19.81
C THR A 51 16.32 42.84 18.52
N ASN A 52 16.92 42.08 17.61
CA ASN A 52 17.34 42.59 16.31
C ASN A 52 16.15 42.69 15.34
N THR A 53 16.27 43.61 14.40
CA THR A 53 15.30 43.72 13.29
C THR A 53 15.51 42.61 12.30
N ILE A 54 14.43 41.91 11.91
CA ILE A 54 14.44 40.81 10.94
C ILE A 54 14.07 41.36 9.56
N ALA A 55 14.99 41.30 8.63
CA ALA A 55 14.80 41.82 7.27
C ALA A 55 13.79 40.98 6.45
N PRO A 56 13.17 41.52 5.38
CA PRO A 56 12.35 40.72 4.46
C PRO A 56 13.13 39.53 3.89
N GLY A 57 12.53 38.34 3.92
CA GLY A 57 13.14 37.11 3.49
C GLY A 57 14.05 36.43 4.52
N GLU A 58 14.41 37.11 5.60
CA GLU A 58 15.23 36.54 6.67
C GLU A 58 14.43 35.51 7.49
N ARG A 59 15.13 34.42 7.88
CA ARG A 59 14.57 33.34 8.71
C ARG A 59 15.32 33.25 10.03
N VAL A 60 14.57 33.19 11.12
CA VAL A 60 15.08 32.94 12.48
C VAL A 60 14.33 31.79 13.12
N SER A 61 14.93 31.13 14.10
CA SER A 61 14.36 29.96 14.75
C SER A 61 14.68 29.92 16.24
N ALA A 62 13.77 29.34 17.02
CA ALA A 62 13.99 28.99 18.43
C ALA A 62 13.66 27.53 18.66
N THR A 63 14.50 26.81 19.40
CA THR A 63 14.31 25.42 19.75
C THR A 63 13.88 25.30 21.20
N PHE A 64 12.81 24.56 21.42
CA PHE A 64 12.20 24.33 22.72
C PHE A 64 12.33 22.87 23.13
N GLU A 65 12.51 22.60 24.40
CA GLU A 65 12.29 21.31 25.02
C GLU A 65 10.82 21.23 25.45
N VAL A 66 10.11 20.28 24.85
CA VAL A 66 8.70 20.02 25.13
C VAL A 66 8.61 18.73 25.92
N THR A 67 8.09 18.79 27.15
CA THR A 67 7.85 17.63 28.01
C THR A 67 6.36 17.32 28.05
N SER A 68 5.98 16.10 27.68
CA SER A 68 4.59 15.66 27.68
C SER A 68 4.08 15.35 29.09
N ALA A 69 2.76 15.38 29.27
CA ALA A 69 2.11 14.90 30.49
C ALA A 69 2.12 13.37 30.57
N SER A 70 1.75 12.83 31.74
CA SER A 70 1.58 11.38 31.94
C SER A 70 0.33 10.81 31.28
N GLU A 71 -0.64 11.65 30.91
CA GLU A 71 -1.89 11.22 30.29
C GLU A 71 -1.72 11.01 28.79
N ILE A 72 -2.35 9.94 28.27
CA ILE A 72 -2.41 9.66 26.82
C ILE A 72 -3.22 10.76 26.13
N TYR A 73 -2.70 11.28 25.03
CA TYR A 73 -3.27 12.42 24.34
C TYR A 73 -2.95 12.40 22.84
N ASN A 74 -3.94 12.72 22.02
CA ASN A 74 -3.76 13.09 20.62
C ASN A 74 -4.31 14.50 20.43
N GLY A 75 -3.49 15.40 19.92
CA GLY A 75 -3.89 16.79 19.74
C GLY A 75 -2.83 17.63 19.03
N ASP A 76 -2.65 18.88 19.45
CA ASP A 76 -1.86 19.87 18.73
C ASP A 76 -0.84 20.59 19.64
N LEU A 77 0.38 20.77 19.10
CA LEU A 77 1.32 21.82 19.53
C LEU A 77 1.16 23.00 18.59
N THR A 78 1.03 24.19 19.14
CA THR A 78 0.90 25.41 18.33
C THR A 78 2.11 26.30 18.51
N GLY A 79 2.95 26.39 17.49
CA GLY A 79 4.00 27.40 17.41
C GLY A 79 3.37 28.78 17.17
N GLN A 80 3.79 29.74 17.92
CA GLN A 80 3.31 31.13 17.80
C GLN A 80 4.47 32.09 17.54
N ALA A 81 4.29 32.99 16.57
CA ALA A 81 5.14 34.15 16.34
C ALA A 81 4.35 35.40 16.54
N SER A 82 4.91 36.38 17.29
CA SER A 82 4.34 37.71 17.40
C SER A 82 5.41 38.77 17.16
N TRP A 83 5.09 39.82 16.41
CA TRP A 83 6.06 40.82 15.99
C TRP A 83 5.41 42.21 15.79
N MET A 84 6.24 43.21 15.66
CA MET A 84 5.83 44.58 15.31
C MET A 84 6.33 44.92 13.90
N ALA A 85 5.44 45.38 13.03
CA ALA A 85 5.83 45.92 11.73
C ALA A 85 6.45 47.32 11.90
N GLN A 86 7.43 47.67 11.09
CA GLN A 86 8.08 48.96 11.13
C GLN A 86 7.06 50.11 10.99
N GLY A 87 7.11 51.06 11.92
CA GLY A 87 6.19 52.22 11.93
C GLY A 87 4.79 51.92 12.47
N ASN A 88 4.54 50.71 13.02
CA ASN A 88 3.25 50.33 13.58
C ASN A 88 3.39 49.97 15.06
N SER A 89 2.49 50.52 15.91
CA SER A 89 2.45 50.22 17.34
C SER A 89 1.63 48.98 17.69
N LYS A 90 0.95 48.34 16.71
CA LYS A 90 0.16 47.12 16.93
C LYS A 90 1.00 45.87 16.63
N SER A 91 1.05 44.98 17.61
CA SER A 91 1.60 43.65 17.42
C SER A 91 0.75 42.83 16.44
N ARG A 92 1.40 42.05 15.60
CA ARG A 92 0.81 41.05 14.74
C ARG A 92 1.24 39.66 15.24
N SER A 93 0.42 38.67 15.02
CA SER A 93 0.76 37.27 15.36
C SER A 93 0.28 36.30 14.31
N GLU A 94 1.02 35.23 14.16
CA GLU A 94 0.64 34.04 13.37
C GLU A 94 0.94 32.76 14.14
N THR A 95 0.28 31.72 13.80
CA THR A 95 0.43 30.39 14.42
C THR A 95 0.62 29.32 13.36
N ALA A 96 1.41 28.31 13.71
CA ALA A 96 1.54 27.08 12.97
C ALA A 96 1.24 25.90 13.91
N VAL A 97 0.44 24.95 13.42
CA VAL A 97 -0.02 23.82 14.22
C VAL A 97 0.74 22.56 13.79
N GLU A 98 1.25 21.83 14.77
CA GLU A 98 1.86 20.51 14.61
C GLU A 98 1.06 19.48 15.40
N LYS A 99 0.63 18.40 14.75
CA LYS A 99 -0.05 17.30 15.43
C LYS A 99 0.90 16.57 16.37
N VAL A 100 0.43 16.27 17.58
CA VAL A 100 1.19 15.51 18.56
C VAL A 100 0.39 14.33 19.09
N ARG A 101 1.12 13.25 19.37
CA ARG A 101 0.62 12.05 20.04
C ARG A 101 1.43 11.86 21.31
N ASN A 102 0.77 11.67 22.43
CA ASN A 102 1.39 11.23 23.69
C ASN A 102 0.85 9.84 24.01
N VAL A 103 1.55 8.82 23.57
CA VAL A 103 1.02 7.46 23.49
C VAL A 103 2.04 6.43 23.96
N SER A 104 1.57 5.21 24.20
CA SER A 104 2.44 4.10 24.54
C SER A 104 3.57 3.94 23.51
N PRO A 105 4.80 3.61 23.95
CA PRO A 105 5.94 3.44 23.04
C PRO A 105 5.93 2.11 22.26
N VAL A 106 4.76 1.53 22.02
CA VAL A 106 4.60 0.37 21.14
C VAL A 106 4.49 0.85 19.71
N LYS A 107 5.25 0.20 18.81
CA LYS A 107 5.36 0.60 17.41
C LYS A 107 4.98 -0.54 16.47
N ILE A 108 4.42 -0.20 15.31
CA ILE A 108 4.43 -1.09 14.15
C ILE A 108 5.87 -1.15 13.68
N ASN A 109 6.54 -2.26 13.95
CA ASN A 109 8.00 -2.37 13.81
C ASN A 109 8.42 -2.89 12.45
N GLU A 110 7.77 -3.96 11.98
CA GLU A 110 8.08 -4.56 10.70
C GLU A 110 6.83 -5.15 10.04
N PHE A 111 6.82 -5.16 8.73
CA PHE A 111 5.75 -5.81 7.97
C PHE A 111 6.26 -6.38 6.65
N ARG A 112 5.58 -7.40 6.15
CA ARG A 112 5.82 -8.01 4.86
C ARG A 112 4.53 -8.08 4.08
N VAL A 113 4.55 -7.55 2.86
CA VAL A 113 3.40 -7.57 1.95
C VAL A 113 3.44 -8.81 1.06
N SER A 114 2.29 -9.23 0.56
CA SER A 114 2.20 -10.25 -0.48
C SER A 114 2.64 -9.65 -1.83
N ASP A 115 3.42 -10.40 -2.59
CA ASP A 115 3.76 -10.03 -3.98
C ASP A 115 2.75 -10.54 -5.01
N GLY A 116 1.69 -11.23 -4.54
CA GLY A 116 0.65 -11.80 -5.39
C GLY A 116 1.06 -13.09 -6.10
N SER A 117 2.29 -13.57 -5.94
CA SER A 117 2.70 -14.87 -6.47
C SER A 117 2.09 -16.02 -5.64
N PRO A 118 1.74 -17.17 -6.26
CA PRO A 118 1.23 -18.31 -5.51
C PRO A 118 2.17 -18.80 -4.41
N GLU A 119 3.47 -18.61 -4.60
CA GLU A 119 4.51 -19.04 -3.68
C GLU A 119 4.71 -18.11 -2.49
N ASN A 120 4.35 -16.84 -2.66
CA ASN A 120 4.56 -15.76 -1.68
C ASN A 120 3.27 -15.05 -1.26
N SER A 121 2.12 -15.42 -1.84
CA SER A 121 0.84 -14.73 -1.63
C SER A 121 0.43 -14.63 -0.16
N THR A 122 1.08 -15.34 0.71
CA THR A 122 0.62 -15.60 2.06
C THR A 122 1.69 -15.48 3.14
N ASN A 123 2.90 -15.06 2.77
CA ASN A 123 3.96 -14.89 3.74
C ASN A 123 3.92 -13.51 4.42
N SER A 124 2.72 -12.93 4.52
CA SER A 124 2.53 -11.62 5.13
C SER A 124 2.50 -11.70 6.64
N PHE A 125 3.10 -10.70 7.27
CA PHE A 125 3.05 -10.51 8.70
C PHE A 125 3.09 -9.01 9.05
N ILE A 126 2.70 -8.70 10.27
CA ILE A 126 2.89 -7.40 10.91
C ILE A 126 3.48 -7.67 12.28
N GLU A 127 4.51 -6.94 12.66
CA GLU A 127 5.15 -7.07 13.96
C GLU A 127 5.02 -5.78 14.75
N LEU A 128 4.64 -5.92 16.02
CA LEU A 128 4.65 -4.83 16.99
C LEU A 128 5.88 -4.97 17.89
N TYR A 129 6.42 -3.85 18.34
CA TYR A 129 7.58 -3.81 19.23
C TYR A 129 7.36 -2.83 20.37
N ASN A 130 7.66 -3.24 21.58
CA ASN A 130 7.66 -2.38 22.75
C ASN A 130 9.02 -1.68 22.90
N ALA A 131 9.11 -0.42 22.50
CA ALA A 131 10.35 0.35 22.57
C ALA A 131 10.73 0.78 24.00
N SER A 132 9.89 0.50 25.02
CA SER A 132 10.17 0.87 26.42
C SER A 132 10.96 -0.19 27.17
N ASP A 133 11.42 0.20 28.36
CA ASP A 133 12.07 -0.68 29.33
C ASP A 133 11.07 -1.29 30.35
N THR A 134 9.78 -1.13 30.10
CA THR A 134 8.70 -1.66 30.95
C THR A 134 7.72 -2.50 30.14
N GLU A 135 7.08 -3.48 30.81
CA GLU A 135 6.00 -4.26 30.22
C GLU A 135 4.81 -3.34 29.87
N THR A 136 4.22 -3.56 28.71
CA THR A 136 3.04 -2.81 28.26
C THR A 136 1.87 -3.76 28.04
N ASP A 137 0.71 -3.45 28.62
CA ASP A 137 -0.54 -4.16 28.36
C ASP A 137 -1.13 -3.66 27.04
N ILE A 138 -1.23 -4.56 26.06
CA ILE A 138 -1.80 -4.28 24.74
C ILE A 138 -3.15 -4.98 24.53
N SER A 139 -3.78 -5.43 25.60
CA SER A 139 -5.09 -6.10 25.58
C SER A 139 -6.16 -5.21 24.95
N GLY A 140 -6.91 -5.77 24.00
CA GLY A 140 -8.01 -5.06 23.34
C GLY A 140 -7.57 -3.96 22.37
N TRP A 141 -6.27 -3.82 22.11
CA TRP A 141 -5.80 -2.93 21.04
C TRP A 141 -6.27 -3.43 19.68
N THR A 142 -6.36 -2.52 18.74
CA THR A 142 -6.77 -2.84 17.36
C THR A 142 -5.74 -2.38 16.37
N LEU A 143 -5.46 -3.23 15.38
CA LEU A 143 -4.66 -2.91 14.22
C LEU A 143 -5.54 -2.97 12.98
N THR A 144 -5.68 -1.85 12.29
CA THR A 144 -6.33 -1.79 10.99
C THR A 144 -5.30 -1.69 9.89
N HIS A 145 -5.53 -2.37 8.78
CA HIS A 145 -4.70 -2.23 7.60
C HIS A 145 -5.58 -2.21 6.35
N HIS A 146 -5.22 -1.37 5.38
CA HIS A 146 -6.05 -1.09 4.24
C HIS A 146 -5.28 -1.21 2.93
N GLN A 147 -5.96 -1.74 1.92
CA GLN A 147 -5.48 -1.76 0.54
C GLN A 147 -5.99 -0.54 -0.20
N THR A 148 -5.14 0.07 -1.03
CA THR A 148 -5.39 1.37 -1.64
C THR A 148 -6.49 1.46 -2.69
N MET A 149 -6.90 0.35 -3.27
CA MET A 149 -7.78 0.40 -4.45
C MET A 149 -8.98 -0.54 -4.34
N MET A 150 -9.18 -1.14 -3.18
CA MET A 150 -10.22 -2.12 -2.96
C MET A 150 -10.97 -1.80 -1.67
N PRO A 151 -12.29 -1.76 -1.69
CA PRO A 151 -13.06 -1.68 -0.47
C PRO A 151 -12.69 -2.83 0.45
N ALA A 152 -12.25 -2.53 1.67
CA ALA A 152 -11.87 -3.56 2.63
C ALA A 152 -12.28 -3.15 4.04
N PHE A 153 -12.82 -4.10 4.76
CA PHE A 153 -12.96 -4.01 6.21
C PHE A 153 -11.82 -4.81 6.81
N SER A 154 -11.07 -4.21 7.71
CA SER A 154 -9.98 -4.87 8.41
C SER A 154 -9.87 -4.30 9.80
N SER A 155 -9.88 -5.15 10.79
CA SER A 155 -9.70 -4.77 12.19
C SER A 155 -9.24 -5.99 12.96
N VAL A 156 -7.94 -6.07 13.21
CA VAL A 156 -7.34 -7.14 14.02
C VAL A 156 -7.33 -6.71 15.48
N LYS A 157 -8.11 -7.37 16.31
CA LYS A 157 -8.16 -7.09 17.75
C LYS A 157 -7.19 -7.98 18.51
N ILE A 158 -6.37 -7.38 19.34
CA ILE A 158 -5.43 -8.12 20.21
C ILE A 158 -6.20 -8.74 21.38
N PRO A 159 -6.00 -10.03 21.68
CA PRO A 159 -6.73 -10.73 22.74
C PRO A 159 -6.56 -10.07 24.12
N ALA A 160 -7.53 -10.33 25.00
CA ALA A 160 -7.45 -9.92 26.40
C ALA A 160 -6.25 -10.58 27.11
N ALA A 161 -5.75 -9.95 28.16
CA ALA A 161 -4.59 -10.39 28.94
C ALA A 161 -3.28 -10.55 28.14
N THR A 162 -3.14 -9.81 27.05
CA THR A 162 -1.93 -9.78 26.22
C THR A 162 -0.98 -8.69 26.71
N LYS A 163 0.21 -9.11 27.14
CA LYS A 163 1.26 -8.22 27.65
C LYS A 163 2.50 -8.33 26.79
N LEU A 164 3.06 -7.19 26.45
CA LEU A 164 4.28 -7.10 25.65
C LEU A 164 5.46 -6.74 26.55
N ALA A 165 6.41 -7.66 26.66
CA ALA A 165 7.59 -7.50 27.51
C ALA A 165 8.41 -6.25 27.10
N PRO A 166 9.26 -5.71 28.00
CA PRO A 166 10.23 -4.68 27.63
C PRO A 166 11.08 -5.13 26.45
N LYS A 167 11.22 -4.28 25.42
CA LYS A 167 11.94 -4.61 24.17
C LYS A 167 11.44 -5.91 23.51
N GLY A 168 10.22 -6.29 23.81
CA GLY A 168 9.58 -7.50 23.27
C GLY A 168 8.85 -7.24 21.97
N PHE A 169 8.61 -8.33 21.25
CA PHE A 169 7.94 -8.33 19.93
C PHE A 169 6.63 -9.11 20.02
N TYR A 170 5.65 -8.66 19.24
CA TYR A 170 4.37 -9.33 19.05
C TYR A 170 4.11 -9.52 17.57
N LEU A 171 4.15 -10.78 17.12
CA LEU A 171 4.06 -11.14 15.72
C LEU A 171 2.65 -11.53 15.32
N LEU A 172 2.07 -10.79 14.40
CA LEU A 172 0.80 -11.06 13.75
C LEU A 172 1.05 -11.75 12.41
N GLY A 173 0.66 -13.03 12.28
CA GLY A 173 0.81 -13.79 11.04
C GLY A 173 -0.50 -13.86 10.27
N LEU A 174 -0.48 -13.61 8.96
CA LEU A 174 -1.64 -13.78 8.11
C LEU A 174 -2.01 -15.26 7.99
N SER A 175 -3.28 -15.59 8.20
CA SER A 175 -3.87 -16.92 8.01
C SER A 175 -4.46 -17.10 6.60
N THR A 176 -4.92 -18.31 6.30
CA THR A 176 -5.57 -18.64 5.02
C THR A 176 -6.88 -17.91 4.82
N SER A 177 -7.64 -17.75 5.88
CA SER A 177 -8.92 -17.04 5.88
C SER A 177 -9.23 -16.51 7.27
N GLY A 178 -10.26 -15.70 7.36
CA GLY A 178 -10.81 -15.19 8.59
C GLY A 178 -12.24 -14.73 8.40
N LEU A 179 -12.86 -14.33 9.48
CA LEU A 179 -14.21 -13.79 9.48
C LEU A 179 -14.27 -12.46 8.74
N ALA A 180 -15.16 -12.35 7.78
CA ALA A 180 -15.43 -11.10 7.07
C ALA A 180 -16.28 -10.14 7.92
N VAL A 181 -17.06 -10.68 8.84
CA VAL A 181 -17.90 -10.00 9.83
C VAL A 181 -17.90 -10.79 11.13
N PRO A 182 -18.19 -10.17 12.29
CA PRO A 182 -18.26 -10.91 13.54
C PRO A 182 -19.27 -12.06 13.50
N ALA A 183 -18.99 -13.10 14.27
CA ALA A 183 -19.90 -14.22 14.45
C ALA A 183 -20.15 -14.41 15.95
N ASN A 184 -21.42 -14.50 16.35
CA ASN A 184 -21.80 -14.58 17.75
C ASN A 184 -21.89 -16.02 18.23
N LYS A 185 -21.67 -16.21 19.52
CA LYS A 185 -21.98 -17.47 20.19
C LYS A 185 -23.40 -17.92 19.86
N GLY A 186 -23.53 -19.19 19.47
CA GLY A 186 -24.82 -19.78 19.08
C GLY A 186 -25.10 -19.73 17.58
N GLU A 187 -24.32 -18.99 16.79
CA GLU A 187 -24.39 -19.00 15.32
C GLU A 187 -23.63 -20.19 14.75
N ASN A 188 -24.11 -20.74 13.65
CA ASN A 188 -23.44 -21.80 12.90
C ASN A 188 -23.19 -21.45 11.43
N VAL A 189 -23.52 -20.22 11.02
CA VAL A 189 -23.25 -19.70 9.68
C VAL A 189 -22.18 -18.62 9.77
N LEU A 190 -21.04 -18.83 9.14
CA LEU A 190 -19.94 -17.92 9.12
C LEU A 190 -19.78 -17.29 7.75
N TYR A 191 -19.63 -15.98 7.73
CA TYR A 191 -19.20 -15.23 6.55
C TYR A 191 -17.69 -15.04 6.62
N VAL A 192 -16.98 -15.69 5.68
CA VAL A 192 -15.52 -15.72 5.67
C VAL A 192 -14.95 -14.95 4.47
N ARG A 193 -13.70 -14.52 4.56
CA ARG A 193 -13.03 -13.80 3.47
C ARG A 193 -12.76 -14.68 2.27
N SER A 194 -12.46 -15.95 2.52
CA SER A 194 -12.28 -16.95 1.49
C SER A 194 -12.66 -18.33 2.05
N ALA A 195 -13.37 -19.09 1.27
CA ALA A 195 -13.63 -20.52 1.52
C ALA A 195 -12.94 -21.40 0.46
N ALA A 196 -11.96 -20.86 -0.27
CA ALA A 196 -11.25 -21.60 -1.30
C ALA A 196 -10.46 -22.77 -0.69
N GLY A 197 -10.63 -23.95 -1.26
CA GLY A 197 -10.01 -25.19 -0.79
C GLY A 197 -10.71 -25.86 0.38
N MET A 198 -11.74 -25.26 0.95
CA MET A 198 -12.54 -25.83 2.05
C MET A 198 -13.72 -26.64 1.50
N SER A 199 -14.10 -27.71 2.19
CA SER A 199 -15.16 -28.63 1.80
C SER A 199 -15.97 -29.11 2.99
N ALA A 200 -17.20 -29.58 2.75
CA ALA A 200 -17.98 -30.25 3.79
C ALA A 200 -17.23 -31.47 4.35
N GLY A 201 -17.22 -31.59 5.67
CA GLY A 201 -16.48 -32.60 6.42
C GLY A 201 -15.08 -32.18 6.85
N ASP A 202 -14.56 -31.05 6.38
CA ASP A 202 -13.28 -30.52 6.82
C ASP A 202 -13.39 -29.94 8.24
N ILE A 203 -12.28 -30.00 8.97
CA ILE A 203 -12.17 -29.45 10.31
C ILE A 203 -11.54 -28.07 10.25
N VAL A 204 -12.25 -27.08 10.75
CA VAL A 204 -11.76 -25.70 10.83
C VAL A 204 -11.53 -25.29 12.28
N ARG A 205 -10.46 -24.55 12.48
CA ARG A 205 -10.14 -23.84 13.71
C ARG A 205 -10.55 -22.38 13.56
N ILE A 206 -11.30 -21.87 14.53
CA ILE A 206 -11.90 -20.53 14.52
C ILE A 206 -11.41 -19.77 15.73
N GLY A 207 -10.99 -18.51 15.52
CA GLY A 207 -10.52 -17.64 16.59
C GLY A 207 -9.10 -17.93 17.07
N THR A 208 -8.69 -17.28 18.15
CA THR A 208 -7.37 -17.37 18.76
C THR A 208 -7.43 -17.33 20.28
N GLY A 209 -6.38 -17.82 20.94
CA GLY A 209 -6.25 -17.77 22.40
C GLY A 209 -7.33 -18.56 23.13
N THR A 210 -7.94 -17.98 24.17
CA THR A 210 -8.94 -18.64 25.00
C THR A 210 -10.31 -18.83 24.34
N ALA A 211 -10.56 -18.15 23.24
CA ALA A 211 -11.78 -18.28 22.44
C ALA A 211 -11.57 -19.18 21.20
N GLU A 212 -10.41 -19.81 21.05
CA GLU A 212 -10.16 -20.73 19.93
C GLU A 212 -11.05 -21.97 20.06
N GLU A 213 -11.76 -22.31 18.99
CA GLU A 213 -12.60 -23.50 18.94
C GLU A 213 -12.48 -24.23 17.60
N THR A 214 -12.78 -25.51 17.63
CA THR A 214 -12.74 -26.38 16.45
C THR A 214 -14.14 -26.85 16.10
N ARG A 215 -14.48 -26.81 14.80
CA ARG A 215 -15.78 -27.23 14.26
C ARG A 215 -15.60 -28.00 12.96
N THR A 216 -16.60 -28.79 12.60
CA THR A 216 -16.67 -29.45 11.29
C THR A 216 -17.53 -28.63 10.34
N ILE A 217 -17.09 -28.50 9.10
CA ILE A 217 -17.87 -27.83 8.08
C ILE A 217 -19.01 -28.74 7.62
N ALA A 218 -20.25 -28.29 7.76
CA ALA A 218 -21.42 -28.97 7.22
C ALA A 218 -21.65 -28.63 5.73
N SER A 219 -21.42 -27.38 5.35
CA SER A 219 -21.50 -26.96 3.95
C SER A 219 -20.66 -25.72 3.66
N VAL A 220 -20.27 -25.56 2.41
CA VAL A 220 -19.50 -24.41 1.90
C VAL A 220 -20.22 -23.80 0.72
N THR A 221 -20.38 -22.49 0.73
CA THR A 221 -20.83 -21.71 -0.43
C THR A 221 -19.65 -20.86 -0.92
N ILE A 222 -19.27 -21.05 -2.18
CA ILE A 222 -18.23 -20.29 -2.86
C ILE A 222 -18.89 -19.58 -4.05
N PRO A 223 -18.70 -18.27 -4.23
CA PRO A 223 -19.21 -17.58 -5.40
C PRO A 223 -18.58 -18.16 -6.68
N PRO A 224 -19.31 -18.15 -7.80
CA PRO A 224 -18.74 -18.52 -9.07
C PRO A 224 -17.51 -17.67 -9.39
N ALA A 225 -16.51 -18.27 -10.02
CA ALA A 225 -15.31 -17.54 -10.46
C ALA A 225 -15.71 -16.32 -11.30
N PRO A 226 -15.06 -15.18 -11.15
CA PRO A 226 -15.32 -14.02 -11.99
C PRO A 226 -15.17 -14.41 -13.45
N GLN A 227 -16.20 -14.14 -14.26
CA GLN A 227 -16.06 -14.33 -15.71
C GLN A 227 -15.01 -13.33 -16.21
N ALA A 228 -14.03 -13.82 -16.96
CA ALA A 228 -13.05 -12.96 -17.60
C ALA A 228 -13.80 -11.88 -18.43
N PRO A 229 -13.42 -10.59 -18.34
CA PRO A 229 -14.07 -9.57 -19.12
C PRO A 229 -14.00 -9.93 -20.61
N ALA A 230 -15.10 -9.80 -21.31
CA ALA A 230 -15.20 -10.11 -22.75
C ALA A 230 -14.28 -9.24 -23.62
N ASN A 231 -13.68 -8.22 -23.07
CA ASN A 231 -12.72 -7.34 -23.72
C ASN A 231 -11.39 -7.30 -22.93
N PRO A 232 -10.33 -7.98 -23.40
CA PRO A 232 -9.04 -7.96 -22.75
C PRO A 232 -8.34 -6.57 -22.75
N PHE A 233 -8.88 -5.61 -23.48
CA PHE A 233 -8.39 -4.23 -23.54
C PHE A 233 -9.32 -3.21 -22.89
N GLY A 234 -10.38 -3.65 -22.20
CA GLY A 234 -11.33 -2.77 -21.51
C GLY A 234 -10.71 -2.09 -20.29
N PHE A 235 -10.41 -0.81 -20.42
CA PHE A 235 -9.92 0.05 -19.32
C PHE A 235 -11.03 0.50 -18.35
N GLY A 236 -12.04 -0.31 -18.12
CA GLY A 236 -12.92 -0.19 -16.98
C GLY A 236 -12.46 -1.18 -15.93
N ARG A 237 -11.74 -0.75 -14.91
CA ARG A 237 -11.46 -1.59 -13.74
C ARG A 237 -12.79 -1.84 -13.01
N ARG A 238 -13.53 -2.87 -13.43
CA ARG A 238 -14.57 -3.43 -12.58
C ARG A 238 -13.82 -4.08 -11.43
N GLY A 239 -14.11 -3.62 -10.21
CA GLY A 239 -13.60 -4.26 -9.00
C GLY A 239 -14.00 -5.75 -8.96
N PRO A 240 -13.47 -6.54 -8.03
CA PRO A 240 -13.92 -7.92 -7.84
C PRO A 240 -15.43 -7.95 -7.63
N ALA A 241 -16.08 -8.96 -8.20
CA ALA A 241 -17.52 -9.13 -8.07
C ALA A 241 -17.92 -9.16 -6.59
N GLY A 242 -18.97 -8.41 -6.23
CA GLY A 242 -19.45 -8.27 -4.85
C GLY A 242 -18.69 -7.22 -4.03
N GLN A 243 -17.87 -6.38 -4.65
CA GLN A 243 -17.20 -5.26 -3.99
C GLN A 243 -17.43 -3.97 -4.77
N THR A 244 -17.86 -2.94 -4.08
CA THR A 244 -18.11 -1.62 -4.66
C THR A 244 -17.98 -0.54 -3.58
N THR A 245 -18.27 0.69 -3.94
CA THR A 245 -18.32 1.83 -3.01
C THR A 245 -19.64 2.56 -3.14
N VAL A 246 -20.01 3.28 -2.11
CA VAL A 246 -21.07 4.30 -2.19
C VAL A 246 -20.70 5.27 -3.30
N TRP A 247 -21.64 5.49 -4.21
CA TRP A 247 -21.40 6.30 -5.41
C TRP A 247 -21.07 7.75 -5.06
N GLN A 248 -20.12 8.33 -5.78
CA GLN A 248 -19.75 9.74 -5.72
C GLN A 248 -19.94 10.37 -7.08
N PRO A 249 -20.67 11.50 -7.19
CA PRO A 249 -20.74 12.24 -8.44
C PRO A 249 -19.40 12.87 -8.78
N LEU A 250 -19.03 12.84 -10.07
CA LEU A 250 -17.90 13.61 -10.58
C LEU A 250 -18.36 15.04 -10.89
N PRO A 251 -17.40 15.92 -10.87
CA PRO A 251 -16.21 16.02 -10.03
C PRO A 251 -16.59 16.69 -8.73
N ASP A 252 -15.87 16.60 -7.71
CA ASP A 252 -16.05 17.27 -6.42
C ASP A 252 -17.48 17.72 -6.05
N GLY A 253 -18.45 16.90 -6.45
CA GLY A 253 -19.83 17.11 -6.05
C GLY A 253 -19.97 16.99 -4.54
N PRO A 254 -21.06 17.48 -3.96
CA PRO A 254 -21.28 17.32 -2.53
C PRO A 254 -21.18 15.84 -2.16
N VAL A 255 -20.52 15.58 -1.04
CA VAL A 255 -20.46 14.24 -0.45
C VAL A 255 -21.89 13.73 -0.33
N ILE A 256 -22.19 12.60 -0.99
CA ILE A 256 -23.51 12.00 -0.85
C ILE A 256 -23.57 11.43 0.56
N THR A 257 -24.41 12.02 1.38
CA THR A 257 -24.75 11.47 2.69
C THR A 257 -26.02 10.66 2.55
N ILE A 258 -25.95 9.39 2.89
CA ILE A 258 -27.09 8.50 3.02
C ILE A 258 -27.48 8.54 4.49
N PRO A 259 -28.64 9.13 4.85
CA PRO A 259 -29.00 9.26 6.25
C PRO A 259 -29.32 7.90 6.86
N ALA A 260 -29.14 7.79 8.17
CA ALA A 260 -29.66 6.66 8.94
C ALA A 260 -31.17 6.50 8.68
N GLY A 261 -31.67 5.27 8.65
CA GLY A 261 -33.05 4.95 8.27
C GLY A 261 -33.22 4.72 6.78
N SER A 262 -32.17 4.75 5.97
CA SER A 262 -32.26 4.47 4.53
C SER A 262 -32.37 2.97 4.27
N THR A 263 -33.12 2.61 3.21
CA THR A 263 -33.28 1.23 2.72
C THR A 263 -32.73 1.05 1.30
N ASN A 264 -31.99 2.05 0.78
CA ASN A 264 -31.37 2.03 -0.54
C ASN A 264 -30.07 2.85 -0.52
N ILE A 265 -29.08 2.36 -1.21
CA ILE A 265 -27.78 3.02 -1.35
C ILE A 265 -27.34 3.05 -2.81
N PRO A 266 -26.99 4.23 -3.37
CA PRO A 266 -26.42 4.31 -4.70
C PRO A 266 -24.97 3.80 -4.66
N VAL A 267 -24.59 3.02 -5.65
CA VAL A 267 -23.27 2.37 -5.72
C VAL A 267 -22.60 2.56 -7.07
N THR A 268 -21.26 2.44 -7.10
CA THR A 268 -20.47 2.57 -8.33
C THR A 268 -20.49 1.31 -9.19
N GLY A 269 -20.86 0.16 -8.62
CA GLY A 269 -21.00 -1.12 -9.31
C GLY A 269 -22.01 -2.02 -8.62
N VAL A 270 -22.61 -2.93 -9.37
CA VAL A 270 -23.60 -3.90 -8.84
C VAL A 270 -23.23 -5.35 -9.18
N ASP A 271 -22.09 -5.57 -9.83
CA ASP A 271 -21.65 -6.90 -10.23
C ASP A 271 -21.41 -7.80 -9.01
N GLY A 272 -22.05 -8.97 -8.99
CA GLY A 272 -21.91 -9.95 -7.91
C GLY A 272 -22.69 -9.64 -6.63
N PHE A 273 -23.63 -8.72 -6.68
CA PHE A 273 -24.66 -8.53 -5.66
C PHE A 273 -25.95 -9.21 -6.11
N GLU A 274 -26.57 -9.98 -5.22
CA GLU A 274 -27.77 -10.75 -5.49
C GLU A 274 -28.82 -10.57 -4.39
N VAL A 275 -30.10 -10.62 -4.77
CA VAL A 275 -31.21 -10.55 -3.81
C VAL A 275 -31.11 -11.71 -2.80
N GLY A 276 -31.31 -11.41 -1.53
CA GLY A 276 -31.21 -12.35 -0.42
C GLY A 276 -29.81 -12.50 0.18
N GLN A 277 -28.76 -11.97 -0.47
CA GLN A 277 -27.42 -11.97 0.11
C GLN A 277 -27.28 -10.96 1.25
N LYS A 278 -26.42 -11.26 2.20
CA LYS A 278 -25.94 -10.29 3.18
C LYS A 278 -24.92 -9.35 2.53
N MET A 279 -25.00 -8.09 2.89
CA MET A 279 -24.12 -7.03 2.42
C MET A 279 -23.65 -6.20 3.62
N ALA A 280 -22.33 -5.95 3.68
CA ALA A 280 -21.74 -5.06 4.66
C ALA A 280 -21.55 -3.67 4.03
N ILE A 281 -21.92 -2.61 4.75
CA ILE A 281 -21.81 -1.21 4.33
C ILE A 281 -20.94 -0.48 5.33
N GLY A 282 -19.82 0.08 4.90
CA GLY A 282 -18.94 0.88 5.74
C GLY A 282 -19.54 2.23 6.12
N TYR A 283 -19.09 2.78 7.24
CA TYR A 283 -19.48 4.12 7.69
C TYR A 283 -18.40 4.75 8.59
N GLY A 284 -18.53 6.06 8.80
CA GLY A 284 -17.66 6.82 9.69
C GLY A 284 -16.34 7.22 9.05
N ALA A 285 -16.24 7.24 7.74
CA ALA A 285 -15.08 7.74 7.03
C ALA A 285 -14.85 9.22 7.31
N THR A 286 -13.64 9.56 7.76
CA THR A 286 -13.27 10.95 8.06
C THR A 286 -12.98 11.76 6.79
N TYR A 287 -12.51 11.08 5.72
CA TYR A 287 -12.19 11.68 4.42
C TYR A 287 -12.85 10.87 3.30
N PRO A 288 -14.09 11.23 2.89
CA PRO A 288 -14.84 10.44 1.91
C PRO A 288 -14.14 10.26 0.57
N ALA A 289 -13.29 11.20 0.16
CA ALA A 289 -12.56 11.10 -1.11
C ALA A 289 -11.53 9.95 -1.15
N VAL A 290 -11.05 9.48 0.01
CA VAL A 290 -10.07 8.40 0.15
C VAL A 290 -10.56 7.24 1.02
N ALA A 291 -11.80 7.28 1.44
CA ALA A 291 -12.39 6.39 2.43
C ALA A 291 -12.81 5.02 1.87
N MET A 292 -11.97 4.38 1.09
CA MET A 292 -12.23 3.00 0.63
C MET A 292 -11.99 1.95 1.71
N ALA A 293 -11.57 2.36 2.90
CA ALA A 293 -11.29 1.48 4.01
C ALA A 293 -11.84 2.08 5.31
N VAL A 294 -12.66 1.34 5.99
CA VAL A 294 -13.28 1.75 7.26
C VAL A 294 -13.26 0.61 8.26
N GLU A 295 -13.20 0.98 9.54
CA GLU A 295 -13.20 0.06 10.66
C GLU A 295 -14.61 -0.30 11.14
N LYS A 296 -15.62 0.49 10.71
CA LYS A 296 -17.02 0.33 11.14
C LYS A 296 -17.88 0.01 9.94
N TYR A 297 -18.79 -0.92 10.13
CA TYR A 297 -19.77 -1.30 9.10
C TYR A 297 -21.04 -1.82 9.75
N GLU A 298 -22.11 -1.83 8.98
CA GLU A 298 -23.36 -2.51 9.33
C GLU A 298 -23.71 -3.56 8.27
N VAL A 299 -24.46 -4.59 8.66
CA VAL A 299 -24.82 -5.70 7.79
C VAL A 299 -26.31 -5.68 7.53
N VAL A 300 -26.68 -5.72 6.25
CA VAL A 300 -28.06 -5.69 5.77
C VAL A 300 -28.31 -6.84 4.79
N THR A 301 -29.56 -7.13 4.47
CA THR A 301 -29.95 -8.14 3.47
C THR A 301 -30.45 -7.44 2.21
N ILE A 302 -29.91 -7.80 1.07
CA ILE A 302 -30.30 -7.22 -0.22
C ILE A 302 -31.73 -7.64 -0.60
N THR A 303 -32.58 -6.66 -0.88
CA THR A 303 -33.95 -6.88 -1.34
C THR A 303 -34.15 -6.60 -2.82
N ALA A 304 -33.34 -5.73 -3.41
CA ALA A 304 -33.30 -5.49 -4.85
C ALA A 304 -31.94 -4.97 -5.30
N VAL A 305 -31.50 -5.36 -6.51
CA VAL A 305 -30.31 -4.87 -7.18
C VAL A 305 -30.75 -4.06 -8.40
N GLY A 306 -30.46 -2.79 -8.38
CA GLY A 306 -30.76 -1.85 -9.44
C GLY A 306 -29.57 -1.55 -10.33
N LYS A 307 -29.51 -0.31 -10.85
CA LYS A 307 -28.42 0.19 -11.70
C LYS A 307 -27.33 0.87 -10.89
N PRO A 308 -26.04 0.71 -11.24
CA PRO A 308 -24.98 1.54 -10.68
C PRO A 308 -25.10 2.99 -11.15
N GLY A 309 -24.39 3.90 -10.50
CA GLY A 309 -24.22 5.26 -10.98
C GLY A 309 -23.31 5.30 -12.22
N THR A 310 -23.53 6.27 -13.08
CA THR A 310 -22.73 6.51 -14.28
C THR A 310 -21.97 7.81 -14.16
N GLN A 311 -20.69 7.76 -14.55
CA GLN A 311 -19.81 8.91 -14.70
C GLN A 311 -19.25 8.89 -16.11
N ALA A 312 -19.45 9.97 -16.87
CA ALA A 312 -19.02 10.06 -18.25
C ALA A 312 -18.78 11.54 -18.64
N TRP A 313 -18.46 11.80 -19.89
CA TRP A 313 -18.13 13.14 -20.40
C TRP A 313 -18.97 13.49 -21.61
N LEU A 314 -19.19 14.78 -21.81
CA LEU A 314 -19.72 15.29 -23.06
C LEU A 314 -18.71 15.06 -24.18
N SER A 315 -19.12 14.44 -25.27
CA SER A 315 -18.28 14.23 -26.43
C SER A 315 -18.24 15.41 -27.41
N MET A 316 -19.18 16.35 -27.26
CA MET A 316 -19.25 17.62 -28.00
C MET A 316 -19.71 18.75 -27.09
N ASP A 317 -19.40 19.98 -27.48
CA ASP A 317 -19.97 21.17 -26.85
C ASP A 317 -21.49 21.13 -26.90
N ALA A 318 -22.13 21.48 -25.81
CA ALA A 318 -23.56 21.67 -25.68
C ALA A 318 -23.86 23.12 -25.30
N ARG A 319 -24.83 23.76 -25.94
CA ARG A 319 -25.14 25.17 -25.76
C ARG A 319 -26.40 25.37 -24.95
N ALA A 320 -26.49 26.49 -24.28
CA ALA A 320 -27.74 26.92 -23.68
C ALA A 320 -28.86 26.90 -24.75
N GLY A 321 -29.99 26.30 -24.44
CA GLY A 321 -31.12 26.09 -25.38
C GLY A 321 -31.13 24.69 -26.03
N ASP A 322 -30.05 23.94 -26.00
CA ASP A 322 -30.01 22.59 -26.57
C ASP A 322 -30.90 21.62 -25.75
N LYS A 323 -31.55 20.71 -26.43
CA LYS A 323 -32.33 19.60 -25.86
C LYS A 323 -31.72 18.23 -26.13
N ASN A 324 -30.52 18.18 -26.68
CA ASN A 324 -29.79 16.96 -26.95
C ASN A 324 -28.34 17.20 -26.60
N ILE A 325 -27.73 16.24 -25.87
CA ILE A 325 -26.30 16.23 -25.54
C ILE A 325 -25.61 15.01 -26.14
N LYS A 326 -24.40 15.19 -26.64
CA LYS A 326 -23.55 14.09 -27.14
C LYS A 326 -22.63 13.63 -26.04
N VAL A 327 -22.56 12.32 -25.86
CA VAL A 327 -21.95 11.71 -24.65
C VAL A 327 -21.00 10.58 -25.00
N SER A 328 -19.98 10.40 -24.16
CA SER A 328 -18.98 9.34 -24.27
C SER A 328 -19.50 7.97 -23.84
N SER A 329 -20.60 7.92 -23.07
CA SER A 329 -21.25 6.69 -22.66
C SER A 329 -22.73 6.93 -22.41
N VAL A 330 -23.56 5.94 -22.77
CA VAL A 330 -24.99 5.84 -22.42
C VAL A 330 -25.25 4.65 -21.49
N GLU A 331 -24.19 4.00 -21.01
CA GLU A 331 -24.30 2.82 -20.15
C GLU A 331 -25.01 3.15 -18.85
N ASN A 332 -25.95 2.30 -18.44
CA ASN A 332 -26.78 2.44 -17.23
C ASN A 332 -27.67 3.70 -17.18
N ILE A 333 -27.85 4.42 -18.30
CA ILE A 333 -28.74 5.57 -18.39
C ILE A 333 -30.11 5.11 -18.96
N SER A 334 -31.18 5.61 -18.39
CA SER A 334 -32.53 5.31 -18.82
C SER A 334 -33.40 6.59 -18.94
N VAL A 335 -34.47 6.49 -19.66
CA VAL A 335 -35.49 7.55 -19.70
C VAL A 335 -36.01 7.83 -18.29
N GLY A 336 -36.08 9.09 -17.91
CA GLY A 336 -36.45 9.55 -16.59
C GLY A 336 -35.26 9.77 -15.62
N ASP A 337 -34.08 9.29 -15.98
CA ASP A 337 -32.87 9.54 -15.14
C ASP A 337 -32.51 11.04 -15.14
N LYS A 338 -32.04 11.51 -14.01
CA LYS A 338 -31.54 12.86 -13.84
C LYS A 338 -30.02 12.88 -14.01
N ILE A 339 -29.58 13.70 -14.94
CA ILE A 339 -28.16 13.91 -15.22
C ILE A 339 -27.73 15.22 -14.59
N ARG A 340 -26.69 15.18 -13.79
CA ARG A 340 -25.97 16.37 -13.34
C ARG A 340 -24.83 16.66 -14.31
N LEU A 341 -24.88 17.84 -14.92
CA LEU A 341 -23.91 18.30 -15.91
C LEU A 341 -22.94 19.27 -15.26
N ASP A 342 -21.67 19.10 -15.61
CA ASP A 342 -20.57 20.01 -15.37
C ASP A 342 -20.18 20.23 -13.90
N ILE A 343 -18.98 20.76 -13.76
CA ILE A 343 -18.46 21.33 -12.52
C ILE A 343 -18.57 22.82 -12.56
N GLU A 344 -18.66 23.42 -11.41
CA GLU A 344 -18.59 24.87 -11.24
C GLU A 344 -17.17 25.35 -11.56
N SER A 345 -16.89 25.68 -12.82
CA SER A 345 -15.66 26.33 -13.23
C SER A 345 -15.90 27.38 -14.30
N GLU A 346 -15.27 28.53 -14.17
CA GLU A 346 -15.14 29.57 -15.18
C GLU A 346 -16.48 30.08 -15.79
N GLY A 347 -17.53 30.22 -14.99
CA GLY A 347 -18.80 30.79 -15.43
C GLY A 347 -19.74 29.80 -16.13
N HIS A 348 -19.42 28.53 -16.13
CA HIS A 348 -20.33 27.45 -16.50
C HIS A 348 -21.07 26.99 -15.24
N GLY A 349 -22.41 27.01 -15.31
CA GLY A 349 -23.24 26.60 -14.18
C GLY A 349 -23.47 25.11 -14.14
N ILE A 350 -23.55 24.53 -12.93
CA ILE A 350 -24.04 23.17 -12.73
C ILE A 350 -25.56 23.17 -12.96
N GLU A 351 -26.02 22.21 -13.78
CA GLU A 351 -27.46 21.99 -13.93
C GLU A 351 -27.82 20.50 -13.89
N THR A 352 -29.07 20.25 -13.52
CA THR A 352 -29.62 18.90 -13.53
C THR A 352 -30.75 18.85 -14.55
N VAL A 353 -30.68 17.91 -15.49
CA VAL A 353 -31.62 17.70 -16.59
C VAL A 353 -32.20 16.29 -16.56
N THR A 354 -33.40 16.11 -17.11
CA THR A 354 -34.07 14.80 -17.15
C THR A 354 -33.95 14.21 -18.56
N VAL A 355 -33.57 12.95 -18.67
CA VAL A 355 -33.46 12.21 -19.94
C VAL A 355 -34.81 11.81 -20.43
N THR A 356 -35.17 12.14 -21.66
CA THR A 356 -36.42 11.73 -22.34
C THR A 356 -36.18 10.65 -23.40
N ARG A 357 -34.97 10.54 -23.92
CA ARG A 357 -34.58 9.47 -24.85
C ARG A 357 -33.09 9.15 -24.69
N VAL A 358 -32.78 7.89 -24.68
CA VAL A 358 -31.38 7.37 -24.73
C VAL A 358 -31.13 6.92 -26.15
N GLY A 359 -30.11 7.53 -26.77
CA GLY A 359 -29.63 7.17 -28.11
C GLY A 359 -28.31 6.38 -28.04
N THR A 360 -27.40 6.69 -28.94
CA THR A 360 -26.07 6.06 -29.01
C THR A 360 -24.99 7.00 -28.50
N GLN A 361 -23.98 6.42 -27.89
CA GLN A 361 -22.76 7.14 -27.49
C GLN A 361 -21.86 7.44 -28.69
N SER A 362 -20.89 8.32 -28.51
CA SER A 362 -19.84 8.55 -29.48
C SER A 362 -19.00 7.27 -29.73
N SER A 363 -18.60 7.03 -30.98
CA SER A 363 -17.85 5.82 -31.34
C SER A 363 -16.39 5.85 -30.97
N ARG A 364 -15.83 7.00 -30.61
CA ARG A 364 -14.40 7.13 -30.31
C ARG A 364 -14.03 6.71 -28.90
N SER A 365 -13.02 5.86 -28.82
CA SER A 365 -12.34 5.43 -27.60
C SER A 365 -11.43 6.53 -27.03
N THR A 366 -11.47 6.72 -25.71
CA THR A 366 -10.76 7.74 -24.90
C THR A 366 -9.24 7.68 -24.91
N PHE A 367 -8.60 6.87 -25.76
CA PHE A 367 -7.17 6.56 -25.60
C PHE A 367 -6.20 7.67 -26.05
N ASN A 368 -6.64 8.67 -26.80
CA ASN A 368 -5.75 9.65 -27.44
C ASN A 368 -6.15 11.12 -27.30
N GLY A 369 -6.71 11.52 -26.15
CA GLY A 369 -6.98 12.93 -25.89
C GLY A 369 -8.46 13.31 -25.89
N PRO A 370 -8.77 14.60 -25.86
CA PRO A 370 -10.13 15.09 -25.65
C PRO A 370 -11.10 14.55 -26.69
N LEU A 371 -12.23 14.03 -26.23
CA LEU A 371 -13.27 13.43 -27.04
C LEU A 371 -14.10 14.50 -27.78
N THR A 372 -13.52 15.06 -28.81
CA THR A 372 -14.27 15.84 -29.78
C THR A 372 -14.45 15.01 -31.04
N ASP A 373 -15.33 14.01 -31.03
CA ASP A 373 -15.61 13.29 -32.28
C ASP A 373 -16.71 13.99 -33.04
N LYS A 374 -16.29 14.86 -33.96
CA LYS A 374 -17.21 15.55 -34.86
C LYS A 374 -17.71 14.63 -36.00
N ASP A 375 -17.02 13.52 -36.22
CA ASP A 375 -17.27 12.63 -37.37
C ASP A 375 -18.32 11.54 -36.99
N ASP A 376 -18.35 11.09 -35.75
CA ASP A 376 -19.36 10.15 -35.22
C ASP A 376 -19.75 10.44 -33.78
N PRO A 377 -20.50 11.51 -33.51
CA PRO A 377 -20.86 11.92 -32.17
C PRO A 377 -21.95 11.06 -31.52
N GLY A 378 -22.47 10.08 -32.22
CA GLY A 378 -23.65 9.34 -31.79
C GLY A 378 -24.94 10.18 -31.79
N THR A 379 -26.06 9.59 -31.38
CA THR A 379 -27.32 10.31 -31.27
C THR A 379 -27.53 10.97 -29.91
N GLY A 380 -26.73 10.53 -28.89
CA GLY A 380 -26.69 11.14 -27.57
C GLY A 380 -27.96 10.95 -26.73
N LEU A 381 -28.19 11.89 -25.85
CA LEU A 381 -29.34 11.88 -24.92
C LEU A 381 -30.26 13.08 -25.21
N ASP A 382 -31.57 12.84 -25.33
CA ASP A 382 -32.54 13.93 -25.40
C ASP A 382 -33.03 14.30 -23.99
N LEU A 383 -33.27 15.58 -23.78
CA LEU A 383 -33.56 16.18 -22.49
C LEU A 383 -34.98 16.72 -22.45
N ALA A 384 -35.60 16.64 -21.27
CA ALA A 384 -36.95 17.19 -21.07
C ALA A 384 -36.95 18.72 -21.21
N GLU A 385 -35.99 19.37 -20.58
CA GLU A 385 -35.83 20.81 -20.56
C GLU A 385 -34.57 21.21 -21.37
N PRO A 386 -34.60 22.38 -22.03
CA PRO A 386 -33.41 22.89 -22.68
C PRO A 386 -32.33 23.24 -21.64
N LEU A 387 -31.07 23.08 -22.02
CA LEU A 387 -29.95 23.49 -21.19
C LEU A 387 -30.00 24.98 -20.86
N LYS A 388 -29.66 25.34 -19.65
CA LYS A 388 -29.56 26.71 -19.18
C LYS A 388 -28.21 27.33 -19.43
N PHE A 389 -27.18 26.50 -19.46
CA PHE A 389 -25.77 26.93 -19.57
C PHE A 389 -25.10 26.28 -20.78
N ASN A 390 -23.96 26.84 -21.18
CA ASN A 390 -23.05 26.20 -22.12
C ASN A 390 -22.17 25.21 -21.39
N HIS A 391 -21.96 24.04 -21.96
CA HIS A 391 -21.08 23.00 -21.46
C HIS A 391 -20.10 22.60 -22.55
N ALA A 392 -18.82 22.68 -22.28
CA ALA A 392 -17.78 22.31 -23.23
C ALA A 392 -17.65 20.78 -23.36
N SER A 393 -17.13 20.33 -24.49
CA SER A 393 -16.70 18.95 -24.67
C SER A 393 -15.67 18.56 -23.60
N ASN A 394 -15.65 17.29 -23.21
CA ASN A 394 -14.89 16.70 -22.11
C ASN A 394 -15.31 17.12 -20.70
N MET A 395 -16.31 17.96 -20.57
CA MET A 395 -16.87 18.24 -19.25
C MET A 395 -17.63 17.04 -18.73
N PRO A 396 -17.43 16.67 -17.46
CA PRO A 396 -18.01 15.48 -16.89
C PRO A 396 -19.51 15.65 -16.64
N PHE A 397 -20.23 14.55 -16.69
CA PHE A 397 -21.56 14.44 -16.15
C PHE A 397 -21.71 13.18 -15.30
N SER A 398 -22.68 13.17 -14.43
CA SER A 398 -22.98 12.06 -13.56
C SER A 398 -24.47 11.76 -13.49
N VAL A 399 -24.78 10.46 -13.37
CA VAL A 399 -26.13 9.94 -13.17
C VAL A 399 -26.14 9.08 -11.92
N ARG A 400 -26.97 9.44 -10.94
CA ARG A 400 -27.18 8.59 -9.77
C ARG A 400 -28.01 7.38 -10.18
N GLY A 401 -27.44 6.19 -10.13
CA GLY A 401 -28.16 4.95 -10.37
C GLY A 401 -29.25 4.67 -9.33
N THR A 402 -30.02 3.62 -9.55
CA THR A 402 -31.03 3.16 -8.58
C THR A 402 -30.40 2.38 -7.41
N GLY A 403 -29.14 1.97 -7.54
CA GLY A 403 -28.36 1.37 -6.46
C GLY A 403 -28.87 0.02 -5.97
N ILE A 404 -28.59 -0.29 -4.70
CA ILE A 404 -28.99 -1.53 -4.04
C ILE A 404 -30.00 -1.20 -2.94
N SER A 405 -31.12 -1.91 -2.92
CA SER A 405 -32.11 -1.83 -1.84
C SER A 405 -31.93 -2.98 -0.87
N PHE A 406 -32.24 -2.76 0.39
CA PHE A 406 -31.95 -3.71 1.46
C PHE A 406 -32.86 -3.51 2.69
N GLU A 407 -32.80 -4.46 3.60
CA GLU A 407 -33.40 -4.44 4.93
C GLU A 407 -32.46 -5.06 5.99
N PRO A 408 -32.51 -4.67 7.27
CA PRO A 408 -33.26 -3.54 7.79
C PRO A 408 -32.76 -2.21 7.24
N ALA A 409 -33.45 -1.11 7.55
CA ALA A 409 -32.95 0.24 7.29
C ALA A 409 -31.62 0.49 8.04
N THR A 410 -30.75 1.33 7.45
CA THR A 410 -29.44 1.65 8.03
C THR A 410 -29.57 2.27 9.42
N ALA A 411 -28.74 1.83 10.34
CA ALA A 411 -28.59 2.41 11.67
C ALA A 411 -27.64 3.62 11.66
N ALA A 412 -26.66 3.64 10.75
CA ALA A 412 -25.70 4.72 10.58
C ALA A 412 -25.95 5.53 9.31
N ALA A 413 -25.34 6.71 9.22
CA ALA A 413 -25.26 7.49 7.98
C ALA A 413 -24.02 7.05 7.18
N HIS A 414 -24.14 7.04 5.84
CA HIS A 414 -23.08 6.63 4.93
C HIS A 414 -22.73 7.75 3.96
N SER A 415 -21.45 7.85 3.66
CA SER A 415 -20.88 8.86 2.76
C SER A 415 -20.32 8.25 1.49
N SER A 416 -20.11 9.09 0.47
CA SER A 416 -19.47 8.69 -0.79
C SER A 416 -18.12 7.97 -0.54
N ASN A 417 -17.82 7.02 -1.40
CA ASN A 417 -16.62 6.19 -1.38
C ASN A 417 -16.50 5.19 -0.21
N GLU A 418 -17.40 5.18 0.74
CA GLU A 418 -17.41 4.13 1.76
C GLU A 418 -17.63 2.75 1.11
N PRO A 419 -16.94 1.71 1.60
CA PRO A 419 -16.96 0.39 0.98
C PRO A 419 -18.31 -0.30 1.16
N VAL A 420 -18.72 -1.04 0.12
CA VAL A 420 -19.91 -1.90 0.12
C VAL A 420 -19.48 -3.28 -0.35
N LEU A 421 -19.68 -4.30 0.49
CA LEU A 421 -19.19 -5.66 0.28
C LEU A 421 -20.31 -6.69 0.40
N ALA A 422 -20.55 -7.49 -0.65
CA ALA A 422 -21.41 -8.66 -0.57
C ALA A 422 -20.70 -9.81 0.15
N LEU A 423 -21.35 -10.40 1.16
CA LEU A 423 -20.81 -11.51 1.94
C LEU A 423 -21.12 -12.82 1.22
N ARG A 424 -20.20 -13.28 0.37
CA ARG A 424 -20.41 -14.36 -0.61
C ARG A 424 -19.78 -15.68 -0.25
N HIS A 425 -18.73 -15.69 0.56
CA HIS A 425 -18.09 -16.89 1.04
C HIS A 425 -18.72 -17.29 2.38
N ILE A 426 -19.40 -18.42 2.39
CA ILE A 426 -20.18 -18.84 3.55
C ILE A 426 -19.76 -20.26 3.95
N ILE A 427 -19.51 -20.46 5.23
CA ILE A 427 -19.31 -21.77 5.83
C ILE A 427 -20.44 -22.01 6.81
N THR A 428 -21.12 -23.16 6.69
CA THR A 428 -22.06 -23.62 7.71
C THR A 428 -21.37 -24.68 8.55
N LEU A 429 -21.42 -24.54 9.86
CA LEU A 429 -20.83 -25.46 10.81
C LEU A 429 -21.83 -26.56 11.22
N ASP A 430 -21.31 -27.72 11.60
CA ASP A 430 -22.08 -28.84 12.14
C ASP A 430 -22.73 -28.53 13.47
N GLN A 431 -22.09 -27.66 14.27
CA GLN A 431 -22.57 -27.18 15.56
C GLN A 431 -22.36 -25.68 15.72
N PRO A 432 -23.22 -25.00 16.52
CA PRO A 432 -23.07 -23.58 16.82
C PRO A 432 -21.76 -23.26 17.51
N LEU A 433 -21.29 -22.00 17.33
CA LEU A 433 -20.15 -21.42 18.02
C LEU A 433 -20.35 -21.42 19.55
N ALA A 434 -19.30 -21.74 20.27
CA ALA A 434 -19.26 -21.67 21.74
C ALA A 434 -18.87 -20.28 22.25
N TYR A 435 -18.20 -19.47 21.43
CA TYR A 435 -17.70 -18.15 21.76
C TYR A 435 -18.16 -17.11 20.74
N ASN A 436 -18.00 -15.83 21.08
CA ASN A 436 -18.10 -14.74 20.12
C ASN A 436 -16.75 -14.57 19.42
N HIS A 437 -16.78 -14.30 18.14
CA HIS A 437 -15.62 -14.06 17.31
C HIS A 437 -15.74 -12.71 16.60
N GLU A 438 -14.63 -11.99 16.52
CA GLU A 438 -14.57 -10.66 15.91
C GLU A 438 -14.23 -10.74 14.41
N THR A 439 -14.37 -9.62 13.72
CA THR A 439 -13.85 -9.48 12.35
C THR A 439 -12.36 -9.81 12.33
N ASP A 440 -11.91 -10.49 11.27
CA ASP A 440 -10.52 -10.93 11.08
C ASP A 440 -10.05 -12.01 12.06
N ASP A 441 -10.92 -12.52 12.93
CA ASP A 441 -10.59 -13.76 13.62
C ASP A 441 -10.33 -14.86 12.61
N VAL A 442 -9.27 -15.62 12.88
CA VAL A 442 -8.82 -16.66 11.96
C VAL A 442 -9.87 -17.74 11.75
N VAL A 443 -10.02 -18.18 10.50
CA VAL A 443 -10.70 -19.42 10.12
C VAL A 443 -9.69 -20.25 9.32
N SER A 444 -9.15 -21.29 9.93
CA SER A 444 -8.05 -22.09 9.37
C SER A 444 -8.48 -23.54 9.16
N ASP A 445 -8.36 -24.00 7.93
CA ASP A 445 -8.50 -25.42 7.57
C ASP A 445 -7.10 -26.03 7.46
N GLU A 446 -6.85 -27.15 8.15
CA GLU A 446 -5.56 -27.83 8.18
C GLU A 446 -5.13 -28.39 6.81
N LYS A 447 -6.08 -28.66 5.92
CA LYS A 447 -5.80 -29.15 4.56
C LYS A 447 -5.35 -28.04 3.61
N VAL A 448 -5.70 -26.78 3.92
CA VAL A 448 -5.35 -25.61 3.10
C VAL A 448 -4.00 -25.08 3.53
N THR A 449 -2.92 -25.60 2.97
CA THR A 449 -1.53 -25.30 3.40
C THR A 449 -0.87 -24.18 2.61
N SER A 450 -1.49 -23.68 1.53
CA SER A 450 -0.84 -22.74 0.58
C SER A 450 -0.87 -21.29 1.00
N SER A 451 -1.54 -20.95 2.08
CA SER A 451 -1.82 -19.57 2.43
C SER A 451 -1.49 -19.29 3.89
N GLY A 452 -0.91 -18.13 4.15
CA GLY A 452 -0.59 -17.66 5.48
C GLY A 452 0.91 -17.49 5.73
N TYR A 453 1.23 -16.89 6.84
CA TYR A 453 2.59 -16.71 7.31
C TYR A 453 3.27 -18.06 7.53
N GLN A 454 4.46 -18.24 6.99
CA GLN A 454 5.23 -19.48 7.04
C GLN A 454 6.65 -19.28 7.60
N GLY A 455 6.85 -18.22 8.37
CA GLY A 455 8.13 -17.99 9.03
C GLY A 455 8.46 -19.06 10.08
N ALA A 456 9.73 -19.13 10.49
CA ALA A 456 10.21 -20.10 11.47
C ALA A 456 9.63 -19.85 12.87
N ARG A 457 9.44 -18.59 13.26
CA ARG A 457 8.77 -18.23 14.52
C ARG A 457 7.27 -18.39 14.37
N LYS A 458 6.63 -19.09 15.29
CA LYS A 458 5.17 -19.14 15.37
C LYS A 458 4.65 -17.76 15.70
N PRO A 459 3.63 -17.22 14.99
CA PRO A 459 3.00 -15.97 15.37
C PRO A 459 2.44 -16.02 16.79
N ASP A 460 2.50 -14.89 17.48
CA ASP A 460 1.83 -14.72 18.77
C ASP A 460 0.33 -14.70 18.58
N GLN A 461 -0.12 -14.15 17.43
CA GLN A 461 -1.52 -14.19 16.99
C GLN A 461 -1.60 -14.41 15.49
N TRP A 462 -2.54 -15.24 15.05
CA TRP A 462 -2.96 -15.32 13.66
C TRP A 462 -4.09 -14.32 13.41
N PHE A 463 -4.12 -13.74 12.24
CA PHE A 463 -5.23 -12.90 11.78
C PHE A 463 -5.69 -13.34 10.38
N GLY A 464 -6.98 -13.24 10.11
CA GLY A 464 -7.59 -13.68 8.86
C GLY A 464 -8.06 -12.53 7.98
N GLY A 465 -7.43 -11.38 8.11
CA GLY A 465 -7.74 -10.20 7.32
C GLY A 465 -7.37 -10.32 5.84
N PRO A 466 -7.66 -9.28 5.04
CA PRO A 466 -7.17 -9.22 3.68
C PRO A 466 -5.64 -9.24 3.67
N ALA A 467 -5.02 -9.81 2.63
CA ALA A 467 -3.58 -9.77 2.46
C ALA A 467 -3.10 -8.32 2.36
N LEU A 468 -1.90 -8.04 2.88
CA LEU A 468 -1.27 -6.74 2.72
C LEU A 468 -0.99 -6.49 1.24
N SER A 469 -1.45 -5.36 0.71
CA SER A 469 -1.27 -5.04 -0.71
C SER A 469 0.20 -4.85 -1.07
N ALA A 470 0.63 -5.46 -2.17
CA ALA A 470 1.98 -5.25 -2.69
C ALA A 470 2.23 -3.85 -3.26
N SER A 471 1.18 -3.10 -3.62
CA SER A 471 1.32 -1.80 -4.25
C SER A 471 1.40 -0.65 -3.24
N ALA A 472 0.45 -0.60 -2.35
CA ALA A 472 0.35 0.46 -1.35
C ALA A 472 -0.70 0.14 -0.30
N GLY A 473 -0.58 0.71 0.88
CA GLY A 473 -1.54 0.56 1.96
C GLY A 473 -1.22 1.45 3.15
N ASN A 474 -2.09 1.41 4.13
CA ASN A 474 -1.84 2.03 5.42
C ASN A 474 -2.06 1.03 6.56
N MET A 475 -1.49 1.34 7.70
CA MET A 475 -1.70 0.61 8.95
C MET A 475 -1.87 1.62 10.08
N VAL A 476 -2.82 1.36 10.97
CA VAL A 476 -3.07 2.20 12.15
C VAL A 476 -3.24 1.30 13.37
N LEU A 477 -2.39 1.51 14.37
CA LEU A 477 -2.46 0.85 15.66
C LEU A 477 -3.17 1.77 16.65
N ARG A 478 -4.23 1.26 17.29
CA ARG A 478 -5.00 1.99 18.32
C ARG A 478 -4.97 1.23 19.63
N ASP A 479 -4.98 1.97 20.73
CA ASP A 479 -5.12 1.39 22.06
C ASP A 479 -6.58 0.99 22.37
N ALA A 480 -6.81 0.42 23.56
CA ALA A 480 -8.14 0.01 24.00
C ALA A 480 -9.14 1.18 24.17
N ALA A 481 -8.64 2.41 24.27
CA ALA A 481 -9.45 3.63 24.28
C ALA A 481 -9.66 4.22 22.87
N ASN A 482 -9.25 3.49 21.82
CA ASN A 482 -9.32 3.91 20.42
C ASN A 482 -8.42 5.11 20.05
N ILE A 483 -7.39 5.37 20.84
CA ILE A 483 -6.39 6.41 20.55
C ILE A 483 -5.33 5.86 19.60
N VAL A 484 -4.98 6.61 18.56
CA VAL A 484 -3.92 6.23 17.61
C VAL A 484 -2.57 6.23 18.33
N VAL A 485 -1.97 5.06 18.45
CA VAL A 485 -0.65 4.86 19.06
C VAL A 485 0.45 4.98 18.04
N ASP A 486 0.28 4.34 16.89
CA ASP A 486 1.23 4.39 15.78
C ASP A 486 0.49 4.25 14.45
N ALA A 487 1.09 4.79 13.38
CA ALA A 487 0.49 4.72 12.06
C ALA A 487 1.54 4.84 10.98
N LEU A 488 1.35 4.12 9.87
CA LEU A 488 2.24 4.23 8.72
C LEU A 488 1.49 4.11 7.39
N ASN A 489 2.08 4.74 6.38
CA ASN A 489 1.75 4.54 4.97
C ASN A 489 2.92 3.90 4.25
N TYR A 490 2.61 3.01 3.30
CA TYR A 490 3.60 2.46 2.39
C TYR A 490 3.10 2.47 0.94
N GLY A 491 4.06 2.48 0.03
CA GLY A 491 3.75 2.49 -1.41
C GLY A 491 3.22 3.80 -1.92
N GLY A 492 2.64 4.29 -2.69
CA GLY A 492 2.21 5.61 -3.15
C GLY A 492 0.95 6.15 -2.50
N LEU A 493 0.51 5.57 -1.39
CA LEU A 493 -0.66 6.07 -0.66
C LEU A 493 -0.23 7.16 0.30
N VAL A 494 -0.88 8.29 0.19
CA VAL A 494 -0.75 9.40 1.13
C VAL A 494 -2.08 9.58 1.83
N ASP A 495 -2.15 9.08 3.06
CA ASP A 495 -3.28 9.31 3.96
C ASP A 495 -2.80 10.26 5.07
N PRO A 496 -3.38 11.46 5.21
CA PRO A 496 -2.96 12.44 6.21
C PRO A 496 -3.03 11.91 7.65
N TRP A 497 -3.89 10.95 7.93
CA TRP A 497 -4.05 10.37 9.26
C TRP A 497 -3.00 9.31 9.60
N ALA A 498 -2.55 8.56 8.60
CA ALA A 498 -1.56 7.52 8.78
C ALA A 498 -0.16 7.93 8.34
N ALA A 499 0.03 9.16 7.86
CA ALA A 499 1.31 9.64 7.39
C ALA A 499 2.09 10.33 8.51
N GLU A 500 3.05 9.66 9.09
CA GLU A 500 4.07 10.30 9.90
C GLU A 500 5.07 11.03 9.00
N GLY A 501 5.44 12.24 9.42
CA GLY A 501 6.37 13.08 8.66
C GLY A 501 5.80 13.69 7.38
N TYR A 502 4.52 13.56 7.11
CA TYR A 502 3.88 14.14 5.92
C TYR A 502 4.06 15.67 5.82
N GLN A 503 4.16 16.34 6.95
CA GLN A 503 4.41 17.80 7.03
C GLN A 503 5.81 18.13 7.54
N ALA A 504 6.59 17.15 7.94
CA ALA A 504 7.92 17.35 8.48
C ALA A 504 8.95 17.33 7.35
N ALA A 505 9.49 18.47 7.09
CA ALA A 505 10.73 18.68 6.37
C ALA A 505 10.68 18.55 4.85
N SER A 506 10.63 19.65 4.25
CA SER A 506 11.42 19.98 3.05
C SER A 506 12.69 19.12 3.00
N GLY A 507 12.74 18.13 2.11
CA GLY A 507 14.00 17.50 1.74
C GLY A 507 14.04 16.00 1.61
N ALA A 508 13.05 15.27 2.11
CA ALA A 508 12.99 13.83 1.88
C ALA A 508 11.77 13.46 1.03
N ASN A 509 11.57 13.87 -0.10
CA ASN A 509 10.47 13.83 -1.04
C ASN A 509 9.47 14.97 -0.80
N GLU A 510 9.40 15.85 -1.75
CA GLU A 510 8.42 16.95 -1.85
C GLU A 510 6.95 16.46 -1.85
N SER A 511 6.72 15.17 -1.97
CA SER A 511 5.41 14.51 -2.03
C SER A 511 4.95 13.86 -0.72
N GLY A 512 5.64 14.10 0.40
CA GLY A 512 5.35 13.44 1.68
C GLY A 512 6.26 12.24 1.94
N CYS A 513 6.27 11.77 3.18
CA CYS A 513 7.14 10.71 3.63
C CYS A 513 6.35 9.42 3.82
N PHE A 514 6.54 8.47 2.94
CA PHE A 514 5.97 7.13 3.05
C PHE A 514 7.06 6.07 2.90
N VAL A 515 6.82 4.90 3.48
CA VAL A 515 7.69 3.74 3.26
C VAL A 515 7.49 3.26 1.82
N PRO A 516 8.52 3.13 0.98
CA PRO A 516 8.34 2.50 -0.32
C PRO A 516 7.78 1.08 -0.14
N SER A 517 6.93 0.63 -1.07
CA SER A 517 6.42 -0.75 -0.97
C SER A 517 7.58 -1.75 -1.01
N PRO A 518 7.68 -2.69 -0.05
CA PRO A 518 8.72 -3.71 -0.07
C PRO A 518 8.73 -4.58 -1.32
N SER A 519 7.57 -4.78 -1.92
CA SER A 519 7.38 -5.58 -3.14
C SER A 519 6.97 -4.76 -4.35
N ALA A 520 7.25 -3.44 -4.35
CA ALA A 520 6.83 -2.56 -5.44
C ALA A 520 7.33 -3.05 -6.79
N ILE A 521 6.39 -3.39 -7.63
CA ILE A 521 6.63 -3.61 -9.05
C ILE A 521 6.90 -2.24 -9.67
N ARG A 522 8.11 -1.97 -10.12
CA ARG A 522 8.34 -0.88 -11.05
C ARG A 522 7.72 -1.28 -12.40
N GLY A 523 6.41 -1.35 -12.44
CA GLY A 523 5.60 -1.53 -13.63
C GLY A 523 5.30 -0.19 -14.22
N PHE A 524 6.16 0.26 -15.11
CA PHE A 524 5.83 1.39 -15.94
C PHE A 524 5.51 0.91 -17.37
N TRP A 525 4.30 1.22 -17.85
CA TRP A 525 3.92 1.52 -19.24
C TRP A 525 4.54 0.68 -20.37
N MET A 526 4.63 -0.64 -20.30
CA MET A 526 4.93 -1.45 -21.46
C MET A 526 4.33 -2.86 -21.33
N GLY A 527 3.12 -3.04 -21.81
CA GLY A 527 2.56 -4.32 -22.27
C GLY A 527 2.46 -5.47 -21.25
N PRO A 528 1.60 -6.47 -21.52
CA PRO A 528 1.27 -7.55 -20.57
C PRO A 528 2.37 -8.58 -20.33
N ALA A 529 3.61 -8.35 -20.69
CA ALA A 529 4.68 -9.34 -20.65
C ALA A 529 5.84 -9.03 -19.70
N MET A 530 5.72 -8.06 -18.81
CA MET A 530 6.74 -7.80 -17.79
C MET A 530 6.13 -7.85 -16.39
N THR A 531 5.68 -9.00 -15.98
CA THR A 531 5.66 -9.36 -14.56
C THR A 531 7.11 -9.59 -14.13
N MET A 532 7.81 -8.54 -13.78
CA MET A 532 9.01 -8.68 -12.97
C MET A 532 8.50 -8.98 -11.56
N THR A 533 8.48 -10.24 -11.19
CA THR A 533 8.31 -10.68 -9.82
C THR A 533 9.44 -10.08 -9.00
N GLN A 534 9.14 -9.05 -8.24
CA GLN A 534 10.07 -8.55 -7.24
C GLN A 534 10.11 -9.57 -6.10
N PRO A 535 11.29 -9.90 -5.57
CA PRO A 535 11.36 -10.83 -4.46
C PRO A 535 10.57 -10.30 -3.26
N ASN A 536 9.88 -11.20 -2.58
CA ASN A 536 9.14 -10.89 -1.36
C ASN A 536 10.13 -10.49 -0.25
N ARG A 537 9.96 -9.28 0.26
CA ARG A 537 10.84 -8.70 1.27
C ARG A 537 10.01 -7.88 2.27
N SER A 538 10.57 -7.64 3.43
CA SER A 538 9.95 -6.82 4.47
C SER A 538 10.42 -5.37 4.43
N ALA A 539 9.69 -4.54 5.17
CA ALA A 539 10.12 -3.21 5.59
C ALA A 539 9.97 -3.12 7.10
N GLY A 540 10.98 -2.64 7.79
CA GLY A 540 10.99 -2.55 9.24
C GLY A 540 11.76 -1.34 9.75
N ARG A 541 11.43 -0.89 10.96
CA ARG A 541 12.16 0.15 11.68
C ARG A 541 13.57 -0.37 11.99
N TYR A 542 14.58 0.44 11.75
CA TYR A 542 15.94 0.06 12.02
C TYR A 542 16.75 1.22 12.62
N PRO A 543 17.31 1.04 13.83
CA PRO A 543 17.06 -0.04 14.80
C PRO A 543 15.60 -0.19 15.22
N ASP A 544 15.25 -1.35 15.80
CA ASP A 544 13.88 -1.64 16.25
C ASP A 544 13.32 -0.52 17.12
N GLY A 545 12.07 -0.17 16.86
CA GLY A 545 11.34 0.87 17.58
C GLY A 545 11.81 2.29 17.31
N THR A 546 12.75 2.52 16.36
CA THR A 546 13.15 3.86 15.94
C THR A 546 11.91 4.64 15.49
N ASP A 547 11.78 5.85 16.05
CA ASP A 547 10.68 6.75 15.76
C ASP A 547 11.18 8.20 15.76
N MET A 548 11.39 8.73 14.58
CA MET A 548 11.79 10.12 14.34
C MET A 548 10.61 10.94 13.77
N ASP A 549 9.38 10.46 13.93
CA ASP A 549 8.17 11.01 13.31
C ASP A 549 8.28 11.10 11.77
N SER A 550 8.94 10.11 11.14
CA SER A 550 9.20 10.10 9.71
C SER A 550 9.31 8.68 9.17
N ASN A 551 8.20 8.12 8.72
CA ASN A 551 8.15 6.73 8.24
C ASN A 551 9.24 6.40 7.21
N CYS A 552 9.56 7.30 6.29
CA CYS A 552 10.60 7.06 5.28
C CYS A 552 12.03 7.03 5.82
N ARG A 553 12.27 7.60 7.01
CA ARG A 553 13.58 7.58 7.69
C ARG A 553 13.70 6.43 8.67
N ASP A 554 12.56 6.07 9.29
CA ASP A 554 12.53 5.06 10.35
C ASP A 554 12.60 3.64 9.78
N PHE A 555 12.07 3.45 8.56
CA PHE A 555 11.98 2.14 7.95
C PHE A 555 13.11 1.85 6.94
N MET A 556 13.70 0.67 7.07
CA MET A 556 14.59 0.07 6.10
C MET A 556 13.83 -1.02 5.34
N ILE A 557 14.03 -1.07 4.02
CA ILE A 557 13.53 -2.19 3.21
C ILE A 557 14.60 -3.27 3.14
N GLN A 558 14.22 -4.51 3.40
CA GLN A 558 15.08 -5.66 3.27
C GLN A 558 15.74 -5.69 1.89
N ASN A 559 17.07 -5.76 1.86
CA ASN A 559 17.81 -5.85 0.61
C ASN A 559 17.70 -7.27 0.05
N THR A 560 17.34 -7.38 -1.21
CA THR A 560 17.19 -8.66 -1.90
C THR A 560 17.76 -8.62 -3.30
N VAL A 561 18.38 -9.72 -3.70
CA VAL A 561 18.87 -9.98 -5.05
C VAL A 561 18.61 -11.43 -5.42
N SER A 562 18.88 -11.83 -6.65
CA SER A 562 18.78 -13.21 -7.08
C SER A 562 20.16 -13.81 -7.39
N LEU A 563 20.26 -15.12 -7.26
CA LEU A 563 21.35 -15.88 -7.83
C LEU A 563 21.38 -15.69 -9.36
N ALA A 564 22.51 -15.33 -9.89
CA ALA A 564 22.72 -15.17 -11.33
C ALA A 564 23.23 -16.46 -12.00
N ALA A 565 23.59 -17.45 -11.20
CA ALA A 565 23.96 -18.81 -11.61
C ALA A 565 23.59 -19.80 -10.50
N ARG A 566 23.44 -21.09 -10.84
CA ARG A 566 23.28 -22.16 -9.85
C ARG A 566 24.47 -22.17 -8.89
N ALA A 567 24.17 -22.29 -7.60
CA ALA A 567 25.15 -22.47 -6.55
C ALA A 567 25.01 -23.88 -5.94
N ALA A 568 26.01 -24.72 -6.08
CA ALA A 568 25.97 -26.10 -5.57
C ALA A 568 26.30 -26.13 -4.08
N SER A 569 25.77 -27.14 -3.38
CA SER A 569 26.24 -27.49 -2.03
C SER A 569 27.77 -27.63 -2.00
N GLY A 570 28.41 -27.12 -0.96
CA GLY A 570 29.86 -27.06 -0.85
C GLY A 570 30.50 -25.80 -1.49
N SER A 571 29.75 -24.97 -2.20
CA SER A 571 30.28 -23.73 -2.79
C SER A 571 30.49 -22.67 -1.70
N GLU A 572 31.67 -22.00 -1.71
CA GLU A 572 31.98 -20.85 -0.86
C GLU A 572 31.77 -19.51 -1.59
N ASN A 573 31.43 -19.54 -2.88
CA ASN A 573 31.16 -18.34 -3.66
C ASN A 573 29.87 -18.48 -4.46
N ILE A 574 29.04 -17.44 -4.40
CA ILE A 574 27.78 -17.35 -5.11
C ILE A 574 27.81 -16.20 -6.11
N LYS A 575 27.25 -16.43 -7.28
CA LYS A 575 27.10 -15.42 -8.31
C LYS A 575 25.74 -14.76 -8.19
N VAL A 576 25.72 -13.43 -8.18
CA VAL A 576 24.52 -12.63 -7.85
C VAL A 576 24.22 -11.60 -8.92
N THR A 577 22.96 -11.23 -9.07
CA THR A 577 22.50 -10.22 -10.04
C THR A 577 22.90 -8.80 -9.64
N SER A 578 23.12 -8.55 -8.35
CA SER A 578 23.61 -7.29 -7.80
C SER A 578 24.33 -7.55 -6.48
N VAL A 579 25.30 -6.71 -6.16
CA VAL A 579 25.99 -6.70 -4.87
C VAL A 579 25.65 -5.45 -4.04
N ALA A 580 24.81 -4.58 -4.58
CA ALA A 580 24.43 -3.32 -3.92
C ALA A 580 23.67 -3.60 -2.62
N GLY A 581 24.06 -2.93 -1.55
CA GLY A 581 23.42 -3.05 -0.23
C GLY A 581 23.86 -4.28 0.58
N PHE A 582 24.87 -5.03 0.13
CA PHE A 582 25.51 -6.07 0.93
C PHE A 582 26.87 -5.60 1.42
N SER A 583 27.26 -6.10 2.59
CA SER A 583 28.52 -5.77 3.25
C SER A 583 29.22 -7.05 3.77
N ASN A 584 30.51 -6.97 3.97
CA ASN A 584 31.25 -8.05 4.64
C ASN A 584 30.69 -8.24 6.06
N ASP A 585 30.80 -9.44 6.58
CA ASP A 585 30.28 -9.89 7.89
C ASP A 585 28.75 -9.84 8.03
N GLN A 586 28.03 -9.43 7.00
CA GLN A 586 26.58 -9.43 6.99
C GLN A 586 26.04 -10.87 6.88
N SER A 587 25.03 -11.17 7.68
CA SER A 587 24.24 -12.39 7.54
C SER A 587 23.23 -12.24 6.40
N ILE A 588 23.07 -13.28 5.61
CA ILE A 588 22.10 -13.37 4.49
C ILE A 588 21.35 -14.68 4.52
N ILE A 589 20.18 -14.68 3.91
CA ILE A 589 19.35 -15.85 3.69
C ILE A 589 19.39 -16.17 2.21
N ILE A 590 19.73 -17.40 1.86
CA ILE A 590 19.82 -17.88 0.48
C ILE A 590 18.74 -18.92 0.25
N GLY A 591 17.98 -18.80 -0.84
CA GLY A 591 16.91 -19.70 -1.18
C GLY A 591 15.58 -19.35 -0.52
N SER A 592 14.61 -20.23 -0.63
CA SER A 592 13.26 -20.13 -0.07
C SER A 592 12.72 -21.49 0.34
N GLY A 593 11.78 -21.51 1.28
CA GLY A 593 11.14 -22.74 1.75
C GLY A 593 12.13 -23.71 2.40
N ALA A 594 11.97 -25.00 2.14
CA ALA A 594 12.83 -26.06 2.68
C ALA A 594 14.28 -25.98 2.21
N ALA A 595 14.53 -25.30 1.10
CA ALA A 595 15.88 -25.08 0.54
C ALA A 595 16.50 -23.77 0.95
N SER A 596 16.03 -23.13 2.04
CA SER A 596 16.66 -21.89 2.53
C SER A 596 17.73 -22.19 3.58
N GLU A 597 18.83 -21.46 3.49
CA GLU A 597 19.89 -21.50 4.50
C GLU A 597 20.45 -20.11 4.80
N THR A 598 20.98 -19.95 6.01
CA THR A 598 21.64 -18.71 6.44
C THR A 598 23.15 -18.84 6.20
N ALA A 599 23.74 -17.81 5.62
CA ALA A 599 25.16 -17.69 5.38
C ALA A 599 25.69 -16.32 5.84
N VAL A 600 26.98 -16.23 6.11
CA VAL A 600 27.66 -14.97 6.43
C VAL A 600 28.59 -14.61 5.29
N ILE A 601 28.57 -13.36 4.87
CA ILE A 601 29.41 -12.84 3.79
C ILE A 601 30.84 -12.64 4.31
N ALA A 602 31.79 -13.30 3.68
CA ALA A 602 33.23 -13.04 3.92
C ALA A 602 33.71 -11.84 3.08
N THR A 603 33.28 -11.77 1.80
CA THR A 603 33.72 -10.70 0.89
C THR A 603 32.64 -10.42 -0.13
N VAL A 604 32.32 -9.14 -0.31
CA VAL A 604 31.47 -8.64 -1.39
C VAL A 604 32.36 -8.28 -2.58
N GLY A 605 32.14 -8.96 -3.69
CA GLY A 605 32.85 -8.72 -4.94
C GLY A 605 31.99 -7.99 -5.98
N THR A 606 31.97 -8.47 -7.23
CA THR A 606 31.24 -7.88 -8.34
C THR A 606 30.09 -8.76 -8.81
N SER A 607 29.00 -8.13 -9.26
CA SER A 607 27.78 -8.81 -9.72
C SER A 607 27.88 -9.35 -11.15
N GLY A 608 26.87 -10.09 -11.55
CA GLY A 608 26.65 -10.59 -12.90
C GLY A 608 27.15 -12.03 -13.08
N ALA A 609 26.32 -12.84 -13.70
CA ALA A 609 26.70 -14.12 -14.28
C ALA A 609 25.78 -14.43 -15.47
N THR A 610 26.35 -15.08 -16.48
CA THR A 610 25.68 -15.46 -17.71
C THR A 610 26.44 -16.62 -18.35
N THR A 611 25.95 -17.11 -19.47
CA THR A 611 26.67 -18.07 -20.31
C THR A 611 26.88 -17.51 -21.71
N THR A 612 27.93 -17.98 -22.39
CA THR A 612 28.17 -17.66 -23.78
C THR A 612 27.06 -18.26 -24.66
N GLU A 613 26.42 -17.44 -25.50
CA GLU A 613 25.38 -17.88 -26.46
C GLU A 613 25.96 -18.41 -27.78
N ALA A 614 27.20 -18.09 -28.07
CA ALA A 614 27.94 -18.58 -29.23
C ALA A 614 29.40 -18.81 -28.88
N ALA A 615 30.07 -19.72 -29.58
CA ALA A 615 31.50 -19.92 -29.47
C ALA A 615 32.24 -18.62 -29.83
N THR A 616 33.27 -18.28 -29.06
CA THR A 616 34.12 -17.11 -29.27
C THR A 616 35.53 -17.57 -29.51
N ALA A 617 36.13 -17.20 -30.62
CA ALA A 617 37.51 -17.58 -30.97
C ALA A 617 38.51 -16.78 -30.18
N ALA A 618 39.70 -17.35 -29.95
CA ALA A 618 40.85 -16.62 -29.44
C ALA A 618 41.16 -15.37 -30.32
N GLY A 619 41.60 -14.30 -29.72
CA GLY A 619 41.88 -13.04 -30.41
C GLY A 619 40.66 -12.15 -30.62
N ARG A 620 39.44 -12.58 -30.23
CA ARG A 620 38.22 -11.77 -30.25
C ARG A 620 38.08 -11.02 -28.94
N ASN A 621 37.40 -9.84 -29.03
CA ASN A 621 37.08 -9.01 -27.88
C ASN A 621 35.58 -8.85 -27.64
N ILE A 622 34.73 -9.52 -28.42
CA ILE A 622 33.27 -9.50 -28.23
C ILE A 622 32.80 -10.91 -27.89
N ILE A 623 32.14 -11.02 -26.74
CA ILE A 623 31.52 -12.25 -26.25
C ILE A 623 30.03 -12.10 -26.37
N ARG A 624 29.34 -12.98 -27.11
CA ARG A 624 27.88 -13.05 -27.13
C ARG A 624 27.38 -13.83 -25.92
N VAL A 625 26.47 -13.25 -25.18
CA VAL A 625 26.01 -13.78 -23.90
C VAL A 625 24.49 -13.81 -23.80
N GLY A 626 23.94 -14.64 -22.91
CA GLY A 626 22.51 -14.78 -22.70
C GLY A 626 21.88 -13.56 -22.04
N THR A 627 22.62 -12.88 -21.17
CA THR A 627 22.20 -11.62 -20.53
C THR A 627 23.40 -10.78 -20.15
N VAL A 628 23.23 -9.48 -20.14
CA VAL A 628 24.22 -8.52 -19.65
C VAL A 628 23.81 -7.90 -18.30
N ALA A 629 22.72 -8.39 -17.70
CA ALA A 629 22.25 -7.90 -16.41
C ALA A 629 23.31 -8.10 -15.32
N GLY A 630 23.57 -7.06 -14.53
CA GLY A 630 24.55 -7.07 -13.46
C GLY A 630 26.00 -6.82 -13.89
N PHE A 631 26.28 -6.66 -15.17
CA PHE A 631 27.62 -6.30 -15.66
C PHE A 631 27.77 -4.81 -15.95
N SER A 632 28.96 -4.28 -15.71
CA SER A 632 29.29 -2.88 -15.94
C SER A 632 30.66 -2.73 -16.60
N ALA A 633 30.85 -1.65 -17.37
CA ALA A 633 32.17 -1.31 -17.92
C ALA A 633 33.19 -1.08 -16.79
N GLY A 634 34.42 -1.51 -16.99
CA GLY A 634 35.51 -1.49 -16.01
C GLY A 634 35.55 -2.69 -15.06
N GLN A 635 34.51 -3.51 -15.06
CA GLN A 635 34.42 -4.71 -14.20
C GLN A 635 35.32 -5.82 -14.73
N THR A 636 36.04 -6.52 -13.84
CA THR A 636 36.75 -7.76 -14.16
C THR A 636 35.76 -8.92 -14.13
N ILE A 637 35.74 -9.72 -15.16
CA ILE A 637 34.96 -10.95 -15.29
C ILE A 637 35.89 -12.15 -15.42
N THR A 638 35.38 -13.31 -15.01
CA THR A 638 36.02 -14.61 -15.25
C THR A 638 35.19 -15.36 -16.30
N ILE A 639 35.89 -15.94 -17.28
CA ILE A 639 35.31 -16.88 -18.25
C ILE A 639 35.77 -18.26 -17.82
N ASP A 640 34.88 -19.07 -17.30
CA ASP A 640 35.17 -20.35 -16.67
C ASP A 640 34.97 -21.50 -17.67
N ASP A 641 36.08 -21.90 -18.30
CA ASP A 641 36.10 -23.01 -19.26
C ASP A 641 37.10 -24.10 -18.78
N GLY A 642 37.04 -24.45 -17.49
CA GLY A 642 37.88 -25.47 -16.91
C GLY A 642 39.37 -25.13 -17.05
N SER A 643 40.10 -25.90 -17.87
CA SER A 643 41.54 -25.66 -18.08
C SER A 643 41.90 -24.41 -18.87
N ARG A 644 40.91 -23.72 -19.44
CA ARG A 644 41.08 -22.51 -20.26
C ARG A 644 40.49 -21.27 -19.56
N ASN A 645 40.43 -21.28 -18.25
CA ASN A 645 39.96 -20.12 -17.50
C ASN A 645 40.80 -18.89 -17.80
N GLU A 646 40.08 -17.77 -18.05
CA GLU A 646 40.74 -16.47 -18.16
C GLU A 646 39.94 -15.35 -17.55
N THR A 647 40.60 -14.29 -17.15
CA THR A 647 39.95 -13.07 -16.69
C THR A 647 40.05 -11.98 -17.75
N ALA A 648 39.04 -11.17 -17.87
CA ALA A 648 38.97 -10.05 -18.81
C ALA A 648 38.33 -8.84 -18.16
N VAL A 649 38.70 -7.64 -18.58
CA VAL A 649 38.02 -6.39 -18.15
C VAL A 649 36.99 -5.97 -19.19
N ILE A 650 35.81 -5.66 -18.75
CA ILE A 650 34.71 -5.20 -19.61
C ILE A 650 35.01 -3.77 -20.09
N ALA A 651 35.09 -3.59 -21.40
CA ALA A 651 35.16 -2.27 -22.03
C ALA A 651 33.76 -1.67 -22.24
N ALA A 652 32.79 -2.50 -22.65
CA ALA A 652 31.41 -2.08 -22.89
C ALA A 652 30.44 -3.25 -22.77
N VAL A 653 29.20 -2.92 -22.42
CA VAL A 653 28.09 -3.85 -22.34
C VAL A 653 27.03 -3.47 -23.37
N GLY A 654 26.69 -4.39 -24.27
CA GLY A 654 25.72 -4.20 -25.35
C GLY A 654 24.44 -4.99 -25.08
N ALA A 655 23.37 -4.30 -24.66
CA ALA A 655 22.07 -4.93 -24.50
C ALA A 655 21.34 -5.04 -25.85
N ALA A 656 20.69 -6.16 -26.11
CA ALA A 656 19.85 -6.36 -27.28
C ALA A 656 18.66 -5.40 -27.24
N ARG A 657 18.57 -4.49 -28.20
CA ARG A 657 17.40 -3.63 -28.36
C ARG A 657 16.28 -4.44 -29.03
N ARG A 658 15.28 -4.83 -28.27
CA ARG A 658 14.03 -5.37 -28.83
C ARG A 658 13.32 -4.22 -29.56
N ARG A 659 13.39 -4.17 -30.89
CA ARG A 659 12.49 -3.35 -31.69
C ARG A 659 11.17 -4.11 -31.85
N PHE A 660 10.09 -3.48 -31.42
CA PHE A 660 8.73 -3.95 -31.77
C PHE A 660 8.47 -3.64 -33.24
N GLY A 661 8.32 -4.67 -34.08
CA GLY A 661 7.97 -4.56 -35.47
C GLY A 661 8.27 -5.86 -36.26
N PRO A 662 7.73 -6.02 -37.49
CA PRO A 662 7.84 -7.25 -38.25
C PRO A 662 9.25 -7.66 -38.73
N GLN A 663 10.26 -6.88 -38.45
CA GLN A 663 11.68 -7.22 -38.68
C GLN A 663 12.42 -7.31 -37.32
N ALA A 664 12.18 -8.37 -36.59
CA ALA A 664 12.97 -8.72 -35.42
C ALA A 664 14.36 -9.20 -35.86
N THR A 665 15.32 -8.30 -35.87
CA THR A 665 16.73 -8.71 -35.90
C THR A 665 17.08 -9.26 -34.55
N THR A 666 17.49 -10.51 -34.46
CA THR A 666 18.01 -11.18 -33.26
C THR A 666 19.38 -10.60 -32.89
N GLN A 667 19.39 -9.40 -32.31
CA GLN A 667 20.60 -8.86 -31.71
C GLN A 667 20.74 -9.49 -30.32
N THR A 668 21.73 -10.34 -30.12
CA THR A 668 22.05 -10.97 -28.84
C THR A 668 22.81 -9.99 -27.95
N ASP A 669 22.61 -10.09 -26.64
CA ASP A 669 23.42 -9.40 -25.65
C ASP A 669 24.90 -9.70 -25.86
N SER A 670 25.77 -8.72 -25.61
CA SER A 670 27.20 -8.89 -25.80
C SER A 670 28.03 -8.14 -24.75
N ILE A 671 29.15 -8.72 -24.38
CA ILE A 671 30.17 -8.11 -23.55
C ILE A 671 31.39 -7.86 -24.43
N THR A 672 31.84 -6.62 -24.50
CA THR A 672 33.10 -6.25 -25.15
C THR A 672 34.19 -6.14 -24.09
N VAL A 673 35.28 -6.89 -24.26
CA VAL A 673 36.40 -6.85 -23.34
C VAL A 673 37.53 -5.93 -23.86
N SER A 674 38.31 -5.34 -22.97
CA SER A 674 39.33 -4.34 -23.28
C SER A 674 40.54 -4.93 -24.01
N ALA A 675 40.83 -6.20 -23.80
CA ALA A 675 41.89 -6.93 -24.48
C ALA A 675 41.32 -8.18 -25.17
N PRO A 676 41.87 -8.62 -26.31
CA PRO A 676 41.46 -9.85 -26.97
C PRO A 676 41.61 -11.08 -26.08
N LEU A 677 40.64 -12.01 -26.15
CA LEU A 677 40.67 -13.28 -25.41
C LEU A 677 41.88 -14.12 -25.80
N ARG A 678 42.50 -14.72 -24.80
CA ARG A 678 43.68 -15.61 -25.01
C ARG A 678 43.27 -16.98 -25.52
N TYR A 679 42.08 -17.46 -25.10
CA TYR A 679 41.56 -18.78 -25.46
C TYR A 679 40.31 -18.68 -26.29
N ALA A 680 40.00 -19.76 -26.99
CA ALA A 680 38.67 -19.95 -27.60
C ALA A 680 37.75 -20.59 -26.59
N HIS A 681 36.54 -20.05 -26.46
CA HIS A 681 35.50 -20.52 -25.54
C HIS A 681 34.28 -21.05 -26.30
N ALA A 682 33.77 -22.19 -25.88
CA ALA A 682 32.60 -22.80 -26.48
C ALA A 682 31.30 -22.05 -26.10
N ARG A 683 30.19 -22.40 -26.72
CA ARG A 683 28.86 -22.01 -26.26
C ARG A 683 28.54 -22.66 -24.91
N GLY A 684 27.88 -21.94 -24.01
CA GLY A 684 27.45 -22.45 -22.70
C GLY A 684 28.50 -22.26 -21.59
N VAL A 685 29.66 -21.68 -21.91
CA VAL A 685 30.70 -21.38 -20.89
C VAL A 685 30.24 -20.24 -20.00
N GLN A 686 30.45 -20.38 -18.69
CA GLN A 686 30.07 -19.37 -17.71
C GLN A 686 30.97 -18.13 -17.80
N VAL A 687 30.32 -16.96 -17.82
CA VAL A 687 30.97 -15.64 -17.73
C VAL A 687 30.41 -14.95 -16.50
N SER A 688 31.25 -14.59 -15.54
CA SER A 688 30.75 -14.04 -14.27
C SER A 688 31.68 -13.02 -13.63
N GLY A 689 31.09 -12.13 -12.82
CA GLY A 689 31.81 -11.33 -11.84
C GLY A 689 32.38 -12.19 -10.70
N SER A 690 33.06 -11.58 -9.74
CA SER A 690 33.62 -12.30 -8.58
C SER A 690 32.54 -12.78 -7.59
N GLY A 691 31.34 -12.19 -7.61
CA GLY A 691 30.23 -12.63 -6.75
C GLY A 691 30.37 -12.25 -5.29
N ILE A 692 29.71 -13.01 -4.43
CA ILE A 692 29.80 -12.93 -2.98
C ILE A 692 30.49 -14.18 -2.48
N THR A 693 31.55 -14.03 -1.67
CA THR A 693 32.22 -15.14 -1.00
C THR A 693 31.65 -15.29 0.41
N LEU A 694 31.38 -16.52 0.81
CA LEU A 694 30.79 -16.89 2.09
C LEU A 694 31.86 -17.33 3.08
N VAL A 695 31.65 -17.12 4.38
CA VAL A 695 32.53 -17.60 5.47
C VAL A 695 32.54 -19.13 5.57
N LYS A 696 31.42 -19.75 5.23
CA LYS A 696 31.23 -21.22 5.23
C LYS A 696 30.59 -21.66 3.93
N PRO A 697 30.94 -22.84 3.41
CA PRO A 697 30.31 -23.37 2.21
C PRO A 697 28.82 -23.62 2.40
N LEU A 698 28.08 -23.51 1.31
CA LEU A 698 26.64 -23.84 1.25
C LEU A 698 26.39 -25.29 1.65
N LYS A 699 25.29 -25.52 2.35
CA LYS A 699 24.85 -26.86 2.75
C LYS A 699 23.90 -27.48 1.72
N MET A 700 23.26 -26.67 0.90
CA MET A 700 22.24 -27.06 -0.06
C MET A 700 22.53 -26.54 -1.46
N ASP A 701 21.91 -27.15 -2.46
CA ASP A 701 21.89 -26.65 -3.83
C ASP A 701 20.87 -25.52 -3.98
N HIS A 702 21.25 -24.47 -4.70
CA HIS A 702 20.37 -23.37 -5.02
C HIS A 702 20.38 -23.10 -6.53
N ASP A 703 19.19 -23.04 -7.12
CA ASP A 703 19.05 -22.81 -8.55
C ASP A 703 19.29 -21.34 -8.94
N ASN A 704 19.61 -21.13 -10.21
CA ASN A 704 19.65 -19.81 -10.80
C ASN A 704 18.30 -19.10 -10.61
N GLY A 705 18.32 -17.85 -10.21
CA GLY A 705 17.13 -17.07 -9.85
C GLY A 705 16.70 -17.21 -8.39
N GLY A 706 17.33 -18.12 -7.61
CA GLY A 706 17.07 -18.25 -6.18
C GLY A 706 17.28 -16.91 -5.44
N GLN A 707 16.42 -16.60 -4.50
CA GLN A 707 16.46 -15.36 -3.73
C GLN A 707 17.63 -15.33 -2.77
N ILE A 708 18.28 -14.18 -2.64
CA ILE A 708 19.21 -13.85 -1.58
C ILE A 708 18.69 -12.61 -0.89
N ALA A 709 18.48 -12.68 0.41
CA ALA A 709 17.95 -11.57 1.20
C ALA A 709 18.91 -11.21 2.34
N SER A 710 19.03 -9.93 2.66
CA SER A 710 19.66 -9.52 3.90
C SER A 710 18.79 -9.95 5.08
N ASN A 711 19.40 -10.11 6.25
CA ASN A 711 18.64 -10.32 7.48
C ASN A 711 18.22 -9.00 8.16
N LEU A 712 18.39 -7.86 7.50
CA LEU A 712 17.97 -6.55 7.96
C LEU A 712 16.86 -5.98 7.04
N PRO A 713 15.85 -5.31 7.58
CA PRO A 713 15.48 -5.29 8.98
C PRO A 713 15.02 -6.68 9.44
N THR A 714 15.26 -7.02 10.68
CA THR A 714 14.82 -8.28 11.26
C THR A 714 13.98 -8.02 12.49
N PRO A 715 12.80 -8.63 12.59
CA PRO A 715 12.08 -8.66 13.84
C PRO A 715 12.91 -9.47 14.84
N GLY A 716 13.34 -8.92 15.92
CA GLY A 716 13.99 -9.51 17.10
C GLY A 716 14.88 -10.73 16.96
N GLU A 717 14.56 -11.63 16.04
CA GLU A 717 15.34 -12.85 15.76
C GLU A 717 15.66 -12.95 14.25
N PRO A 718 16.90 -13.28 13.90
CA PRO A 718 17.25 -13.58 12.52
C PRO A 718 16.42 -14.76 12.02
N ASN A 719 16.01 -14.73 10.75
CA ASN A 719 15.37 -15.85 10.03
C ASN A 719 13.86 -16.02 10.22
N GLN A 720 13.12 -15.01 10.62
CA GLN A 720 11.65 -15.09 10.59
C GLN A 720 11.09 -15.25 9.17
N TYR A 721 11.90 -15.04 8.15
CA TYR A 721 11.56 -15.21 6.73
C TYR A 721 11.75 -16.63 6.20
N VAL A 722 12.29 -17.52 6.99
CA VAL A 722 12.50 -18.91 6.57
C VAL A 722 11.16 -19.63 6.62
N ARG A 723 10.66 -20.03 5.45
CA ARG A 723 9.46 -20.86 5.34
C ARG A 723 9.69 -22.20 6.05
N LYS A 724 8.72 -22.64 6.83
CA LYS A 724 8.70 -24.04 7.25
C LYS A 724 8.53 -24.92 6.02
N PRO A 725 9.22 -26.07 5.96
CA PRO A 725 9.04 -27.04 4.90
C PRO A 725 7.62 -27.60 4.86
#